data_555c8e3f201941f76e8b2c93b8ad6c78
#
_entry.id   555c8e3f201941f76e8b2c93b8ad6c78
#
_cell.length_a   1.000
_cell.length_b   1.000
_cell.length_c   1.000
_cell.angle_alpha   90.00
_cell.angle_beta   90.00
_cell.angle_gamma   90.00
#
_symmetry.space_group_name_H-M   'P 1'
#
loop_
_entity.id
_entity.type
_entity.pdbx_description
1 polymer ?
#
loop_
_entity_poly.entity_id
_entity_poly.type
_entity_poly.pdbx_seq_one_letter_code
_entity_poly.pdbx_strand_id
1 'polypeptide(L)'
;MPELIEQSKIISGNVCGLPQLHKLRQDNCGLYSHIRGIPISYGNVDSLTTGVRAFVEEGIALCQPDQVHICDGSEQENKMLIKSLLEAGTIVPLPKYDNCWLARTNPADVARVESRTFICTDRREETIPTPVEGVKGTLGNWISPSDMDAAVQQRFPGCMKGRTMYVVPFSMGPVGSPLSKIGIELTDSAYVVASMRIMTRMGAAVLRQLAKKEEFVRALHSVGAPANGQVEQPSWPCDPERTIILHKPAENLIVSYGSGYGGNSLLGKKCFALRIGSTIAKREGWLAEHMLILGITDPKGEKKYITAAFPSACGKTNLAMLNPSLANYKVECVGDDIAWMKFDSQGVLRAINPENGFFGVAPGTSMETNPIAMNTVFKNTIFTNVASTSDGGVFWEGMESSLAPNVQITDWLGKPWTKDSGKPAAHPNSRFCTPAAQCPIIDGAWEDPAGVPISAMLFGGRRPAGVPLIYEARDWTHGVFIGAAMRSEATAAAEHKGKVIMHDPFAMRPFFGYNFGDYVAHWLSMEKRGQVPKIFHVNWFRKSAEGKFMWPGYGENSRVLEWILRRVNGESCYVDSAIGHIPAEGALNLNGMKDKVDVEEIFSLPKEFWSQEVKEIRTYFESQVGADLPASIYQQLDELSSRVANL
;
A
#
# COMPACT_ATOMS: atom_id res chain seq x y z
N MET A 1 -24.75 -2.26 -29.40
CA MET A 1 -23.44 -1.64 -29.21
C MET A 1 -22.59 -1.52 -30.48
N PRO A 2 -23.17 -1.47 -31.68
CA PRO A 2 -22.46 -1.06 -32.92
C PRO A 2 -22.45 0.44 -33.18
N GLU A 3 -23.31 1.23 -32.53
CA GLU A 3 -23.49 2.64 -32.89
C GLU A 3 -22.48 3.65 -32.32
N LEU A 4 -21.53 3.20 -31.47
CA LEU A 4 -20.50 4.07 -30.91
C LEU A 4 -19.15 4.04 -31.64
N ILE A 5 -19.04 3.22 -32.71
CA ILE A 5 -17.78 3.05 -33.47
C ILE A 5 -17.73 3.91 -34.75
N GLU A 6 -18.86 4.40 -35.23
CA GLU A 6 -18.92 5.18 -36.49
C GLU A 6 -18.65 6.69 -36.36
N GLN A 7 -18.54 7.24 -35.13
CA GLN A 7 -18.30 8.68 -34.93
C GLN A 7 -16.82 9.09 -34.76
N SER A 8 -15.88 8.16 -34.88
CA SER A 8 -14.46 8.47 -34.72
C SER A 8 -13.68 8.78 -36.02
N LYS A 9 -14.34 8.94 -37.13
CA LYS A 9 -13.66 9.11 -38.45
C LYS A 9 -13.73 10.49 -39.11
N ILE A 10 -14.25 11.51 -38.48
CA ILE A 10 -14.19 12.88 -39.02
C ILE A 10 -13.82 13.82 -37.88
N ILE A 11 -12.59 14.28 -37.86
CA ILE A 11 -12.15 15.65 -37.55
C ILE A 11 -10.61 15.67 -37.58
N SER A 12 -10.09 15.91 -38.77
CA SER A 12 -8.79 16.56 -38.95
C SER A 12 -9.10 18.03 -39.30
N GLY A 13 -8.70 18.96 -38.47
CA GLY A 13 -8.70 20.38 -38.85
C GLY A 13 -9.15 21.34 -37.76
N ASN A 14 -8.20 22.09 -37.32
CA ASN A 14 -8.26 23.40 -36.68
C ASN A 14 -8.45 23.57 -35.18
N VAL A 15 -7.40 24.10 -34.67
CA VAL A 15 -7.13 24.72 -33.36
C VAL A 15 -8.08 25.85 -33.04
N CYS A 16 -8.34 26.00 -31.76
CA CYS A 16 -8.92 27.13 -31.05
C CYS A 16 -10.44 27.10 -30.79
N GLY A 17 -10.77 27.00 -29.52
CA GLY A 17 -12.09 27.24 -28.99
C GLY A 17 -12.57 26.09 -28.08
N LEU A 18 -12.52 26.29 -26.79
CA LEU A 18 -13.24 25.50 -25.81
C LEU A 18 -14.71 25.35 -26.26
N PRO A 19 -15.23 24.15 -26.52
CA PRO A 19 -16.65 23.99 -26.76
C PRO A 19 -17.40 24.31 -25.48
N GLN A 20 -18.29 25.24 -25.57
CA GLN A 20 -19.24 25.63 -24.55
C GLN A 20 -19.97 24.40 -24.00
N LEU A 21 -19.66 24.05 -22.76
CA LEU A 21 -20.37 23.08 -21.88
C LEU A 21 -21.82 23.52 -21.56
N HIS A 22 -22.45 24.30 -22.46
CA HIS A 22 -23.78 24.93 -22.27
C HIS A 22 -24.96 24.09 -22.72
N LYS A 23 -24.82 22.87 -23.26
CA LYS A 23 -25.94 22.13 -23.86
C LYS A 23 -26.34 20.78 -23.27
N LEU A 24 -25.85 20.41 -22.05
CA LEU A 24 -26.38 19.27 -21.29
C LEU A 24 -27.10 19.70 -20.00
N ARG A 25 -27.78 20.84 -20.03
CA ARG A 25 -28.44 21.48 -18.88
C ARG A 25 -29.96 21.55 -19.01
N GLN A 26 -30.60 20.51 -19.42
CA GLN A 26 -32.07 20.44 -19.30
C GLN A 26 -32.42 19.06 -18.77
N ASP A 27 -32.46 18.94 -17.45
CA ASP A 27 -33.39 18.16 -16.64
C ASP A 27 -32.79 17.98 -15.21
N ASN A 28 -32.73 19.09 -14.48
CA ASN A 28 -32.96 19.12 -13.02
C ASN A 28 -32.82 20.56 -12.53
N CYS A 29 -33.96 21.14 -12.22
CA CYS A 29 -34.06 22.46 -11.62
C CYS A 29 -33.50 22.43 -10.19
N GLY A 30 -32.18 22.68 -10.05
CA GLY A 30 -31.50 22.87 -8.79
C GLY A 30 -30.74 24.19 -8.83
N LEU A 31 -31.06 25.08 -7.90
CA LEU A 31 -30.35 26.31 -7.62
C LEU A 31 -28.83 26.06 -7.71
N TYR A 32 -28.14 26.81 -8.60
CA TYR A 32 -26.67 26.78 -8.63
C TYR A 32 -26.13 27.23 -7.27
N SER A 33 -25.73 26.27 -6.47
CA SER A 33 -25.08 26.57 -5.22
C SER A 33 -23.63 26.99 -5.49
N HIS A 34 -23.16 27.99 -4.77
CA HIS A 34 -21.78 28.44 -4.78
C HIS A 34 -21.20 28.22 -3.40
N ILE A 35 -19.92 27.91 -3.37
CA ILE A 35 -19.14 27.93 -2.13
C ILE A 35 -18.04 28.98 -2.28
N ARG A 36 -18.05 29.98 -1.41
CA ARG A 36 -17.11 31.12 -1.46
C ARG A 36 -17.06 31.84 -2.82
N GLY A 37 -18.20 31.90 -3.52
CA GLY A 37 -18.29 32.50 -4.86
C GLY A 37 -17.85 31.60 -6.02
N ILE A 38 -17.35 30.40 -5.75
CA ILE A 38 -16.97 29.41 -6.76
C ILE A 38 -18.17 28.51 -7.06
N PRO A 39 -18.53 28.27 -8.35
CA PRO A 39 -19.67 27.46 -8.72
C PRO A 39 -19.44 25.97 -8.37
N ILE A 40 -20.49 25.31 -7.90
CA ILE A 40 -20.51 23.87 -7.68
C ILE A 40 -21.01 23.20 -8.98
N SER A 41 -20.13 22.45 -9.62
CA SER A 41 -20.43 21.77 -10.88
C SER A 41 -21.16 20.43 -10.67
N TYR A 42 -21.02 19.82 -9.48
CA TYR A 42 -21.67 18.55 -9.11
C TYR A 42 -21.79 18.43 -7.60
N GLY A 43 -22.83 17.72 -7.14
CA GLY A 43 -23.07 17.46 -5.72
C GLY A 43 -23.83 18.58 -5.03
N ASN A 44 -23.99 18.46 -3.70
CA ASN A 44 -24.75 19.39 -2.88
C ASN A 44 -23.91 19.90 -1.68
N VAL A 45 -23.74 21.21 -1.58
CA VAL A 45 -23.01 21.85 -0.48
C VAL A 45 -23.66 21.60 0.89
N ASP A 46 -24.97 21.43 0.94
CA ASP A 46 -25.69 21.18 2.20
C ASP A 46 -25.44 19.78 2.76
N SER A 47 -24.84 18.88 1.97
CA SER A 47 -24.38 17.58 2.44
C SER A 47 -23.07 17.64 3.25
N LEU A 48 -22.35 18.77 3.17
CA LEU A 48 -21.09 18.97 3.90
C LEU A 48 -21.37 19.39 5.35
N THR A 49 -20.67 18.78 6.28
CA THR A 49 -20.66 19.24 7.68
C THR A 49 -19.93 20.58 7.80
N THR A 50 -20.10 21.26 8.92
CA THR A 50 -19.49 22.58 9.13
C THR A 50 -17.96 22.55 8.98
N GLY A 51 -17.29 21.54 9.55
CA GLY A 51 -15.83 21.40 9.46
C GLY A 51 -15.35 21.02 8.06
N VAL A 52 -16.07 20.15 7.35
CA VAL A 52 -15.74 19.83 5.94
C VAL A 52 -15.91 21.05 5.06
N ARG A 53 -17.00 21.82 5.24
CA ARG A 53 -17.23 23.04 4.50
C ARG A 53 -16.11 24.07 4.75
N ALA A 54 -15.70 24.28 6.00
CA ALA A 54 -14.59 25.14 6.34
C ALA A 54 -13.28 24.71 5.65
N PHE A 55 -12.97 23.41 5.66
CA PHE A 55 -11.78 22.88 4.99
C PHE A 55 -11.82 23.08 3.46
N VAL A 56 -12.98 22.90 2.83
CA VAL A 56 -13.17 23.20 1.39
C VAL A 56 -12.99 24.71 1.13
N GLU A 57 -13.53 25.57 1.97
CA GLU A 57 -13.39 27.04 1.85
C GLU A 57 -11.94 27.51 2.02
N GLU A 58 -11.17 26.87 2.92
CA GLU A 58 -9.71 27.08 3.05
C GLU A 58 -8.97 26.66 1.78
N GLY A 59 -9.30 25.46 1.26
CA GLY A 59 -8.73 24.95 0.02
C GLY A 59 -9.02 25.86 -1.18
N ILE A 60 -10.24 26.36 -1.32
CA ILE A 60 -10.63 27.31 -2.37
C ILE A 60 -9.82 28.62 -2.27
N ALA A 61 -9.68 29.15 -1.04
CA ALA A 61 -8.93 30.39 -0.84
C ALA A 61 -7.46 30.25 -1.25
N LEU A 62 -6.85 29.11 -0.95
CA LEU A 62 -5.46 28.81 -1.23
C LEU A 62 -5.24 28.44 -2.71
N CYS A 63 -5.99 27.48 -3.22
CA CYS A 63 -5.73 26.86 -4.52
C CYS A 63 -6.44 27.54 -5.71
N GLN A 64 -7.49 28.33 -5.45
CA GLN A 64 -8.24 29.12 -6.43
C GLN A 64 -8.75 28.31 -7.65
N PRO A 65 -9.55 27.24 -7.43
CA PRO A 65 -10.13 26.46 -8.51
C PRO A 65 -11.22 27.26 -9.25
N ASP A 66 -11.52 26.89 -10.51
CA ASP A 66 -12.60 27.49 -11.28
C ASP A 66 -13.98 26.98 -10.88
N GLN A 67 -14.04 25.74 -10.37
CA GLN A 67 -15.27 25.10 -9.89
C GLN A 67 -14.99 24.02 -8.86
N VAL A 68 -16.03 23.64 -8.12
CA VAL A 68 -15.99 22.57 -7.11
C VAL A 68 -16.92 21.44 -7.52
N HIS A 69 -16.44 20.21 -7.36
CA HIS A 69 -17.19 18.97 -7.55
C HIS A 69 -17.21 18.20 -6.22
N ILE A 70 -18.39 18.05 -5.63
CA ILE A 70 -18.57 17.29 -4.38
C ILE A 70 -18.93 15.87 -4.73
N CYS A 71 -18.02 14.92 -4.49
CA CYS A 71 -18.17 13.53 -4.86
C CYS A 71 -19.23 12.81 -4.04
N ASP A 72 -20.16 12.13 -4.69
CA ASP A 72 -21.20 11.32 -4.07
C ASP A 72 -20.94 9.80 -4.12
N GLY A 73 -19.96 9.36 -4.92
CA GLY A 73 -19.56 7.96 -5.09
C GLY A 73 -20.51 7.16 -5.99
N SER A 74 -21.46 7.80 -6.67
CA SER A 74 -22.44 7.13 -7.53
C SER A 74 -21.84 6.57 -8.82
N GLU A 75 -22.54 5.62 -9.44
CA GLU A 75 -22.18 5.13 -10.78
C GLU A 75 -22.35 6.21 -11.87
N GLN A 76 -23.27 7.15 -11.69
CA GLN A 76 -23.44 8.28 -12.60
C GLN A 76 -22.23 9.20 -12.54
N GLU A 77 -21.76 9.55 -11.36
CA GLU A 77 -20.53 10.30 -11.15
C GLU A 77 -19.33 9.60 -11.80
N ASN A 78 -19.18 8.29 -11.55
CA ASN A 78 -18.10 7.51 -12.14
C ASN A 78 -18.07 7.57 -13.67
N LYS A 79 -19.24 7.43 -14.32
CA LYS A 79 -19.36 7.55 -15.77
C LYS A 79 -18.95 8.95 -16.28
N MET A 80 -19.28 10.00 -15.56
CA MET A 80 -18.87 11.38 -15.89
C MET A 80 -17.35 11.54 -15.76
N LEU A 81 -16.74 11.04 -14.68
CA LEU A 81 -15.29 11.08 -14.46
C LEU A 81 -14.54 10.32 -15.54
N ILE A 82 -14.94 9.09 -15.84
CA ILE A 82 -14.33 8.27 -16.89
C ILE A 82 -14.43 8.95 -18.25
N LYS A 83 -15.60 9.52 -18.57
CA LYS A 83 -15.78 10.27 -19.82
C LYS A 83 -14.82 11.46 -19.90
N SER A 84 -14.68 12.25 -18.83
CA SER A 84 -13.78 13.40 -18.83
C SER A 84 -12.31 12.99 -18.96
N LEU A 85 -11.91 11.87 -18.34
CA LEU A 85 -10.56 11.31 -18.45
C LEU A 85 -10.24 10.81 -19.86
N LEU A 86 -11.23 10.23 -20.55
CA LEU A 86 -11.10 9.81 -21.95
C LEU A 86 -10.96 11.03 -22.89
N GLU A 87 -11.79 12.05 -22.69
CA GLU A 87 -11.74 13.30 -23.46
C GLU A 87 -10.42 14.05 -23.29
N ALA A 88 -9.85 14.01 -22.08
CA ALA A 88 -8.54 14.57 -21.77
C ALA A 88 -7.37 13.69 -22.26
N GLY A 89 -7.61 12.47 -22.71
CA GLY A 89 -6.57 11.52 -23.10
C GLY A 89 -5.74 10.98 -21.93
N THR A 90 -6.22 11.17 -20.69
CA THR A 90 -5.55 10.67 -19.49
C THR A 90 -5.62 9.14 -19.40
N ILE A 91 -6.73 8.56 -19.82
CA ILE A 91 -6.92 7.12 -19.93
C ILE A 91 -7.33 6.73 -21.34
N VAL A 92 -7.03 5.50 -21.72
CA VAL A 92 -7.51 4.86 -22.94
C VAL A 92 -8.24 3.56 -22.60
N PRO A 93 -9.29 3.17 -23.38
CA PRO A 93 -10.00 1.94 -23.10
C PRO A 93 -9.17 0.70 -23.46
N LEU A 94 -9.41 -0.38 -22.74
CA LEU A 94 -8.86 -1.70 -23.02
C LEU A 94 -9.99 -2.65 -23.45
N PRO A 95 -10.37 -2.65 -24.74
CA PRO A 95 -11.58 -3.34 -25.21
C PRO A 95 -11.54 -4.86 -25.06
N LYS A 96 -10.39 -5.44 -24.79
CA LYS A 96 -10.26 -6.88 -24.48
C LYS A 96 -10.89 -7.24 -23.13
N TYR A 97 -11.07 -6.27 -22.22
CA TYR A 97 -11.54 -6.47 -20.86
C TYR A 97 -12.78 -5.63 -20.55
N ASP A 98 -13.59 -6.09 -19.58
CA ASP A 98 -14.79 -5.38 -19.15
C ASP A 98 -14.43 -4.20 -18.22
N ASN A 99 -14.78 -2.97 -18.67
CA ASN A 99 -14.57 -1.74 -17.89
C ASN A 99 -13.14 -1.56 -17.37
N CYS A 100 -12.15 -1.76 -18.26
CA CYS A 100 -10.73 -1.59 -17.95
C CYS A 100 -10.09 -0.46 -18.75
N TRP A 101 -9.15 0.24 -18.12
CA TRP A 101 -8.54 1.46 -18.61
C TRP A 101 -7.03 1.45 -18.43
N LEU A 102 -6.31 2.08 -19.34
CA LEU A 102 -4.86 2.27 -19.26
C LEU A 102 -4.53 3.74 -19.15
N ALA A 103 -3.80 4.12 -18.11
CA ALA A 103 -3.15 5.42 -17.95
C ALA A 103 -1.64 5.33 -18.21
N ARG A 104 -1.05 6.39 -18.76
CA ARG A 104 0.40 6.56 -18.86
C ARG A 104 0.78 7.87 -18.20
N THR A 105 1.67 7.79 -17.19
CA THR A 105 2.14 8.97 -16.49
C THR A 105 3.27 9.66 -17.26
N ASN A 106 3.59 10.88 -16.87
CA ASN A 106 4.89 11.45 -17.20
C ASN A 106 5.99 10.54 -16.61
N PRO A 107 7.07 10.22 -17.35
CA PRO A 107 8.15 9.37 -16.86
C PRO A 107 8.84 9.86 -15.58
N ALA A 108 8.80 11.15 -15.32
CA ALA A 108 9.34 11.74 -14.09
C ALA A 108 8.38 11.65 -12.89
N ASP A 109 7.10 11.35 -13.11
CA ASP A 109 6.11 11.16 -12.05
C ASP A 109 6.10 9.70 -11.59
N VAL A 110 6.80 9.43 -10.50
CA VAL A 110 6.96 8.09 -9.93
C VAL A 110 5.95 7.81 -8.82
N ALA A 111 5.64 6.54 -8.59
CA ALA A 111 4.59 6.13 -7.66
C ALA A 111 4.87 6.45 -6.19
N ARG A 112 6.10 6.77 -5.82
CA ARG A 112 6.53 7.09 -4.45
C ARG A 112 7.83 7.89 -4.45
N VAL A 113 7.90 8.95 -3.61
CA VAL A 113 9.08 9.81 -3.42
C VAL A 113 9.45 9.88 -1.94
N GLU A 114 10.22 8.90 -1.45
CA GLU A 114 10.61 8.80 -0.04
C GLU A 114 11.45 10.00 0.41
N SER A 115 12.39 10.44 -0.43
CA SER A 115 13.29 11.55 -0.14
C SER A 115 12.60 12.92 -0.03
N ARG A 116 11.37 13.03 -0.53
CA ARG A 116 10.57 14.27 -0.50
C ARG A 116 9.29 14.11 0.35
N THR A 117 9.25 13.09 1.21
CA THR A 117 8.15 12.81 2.12
C THR A 117 8.58 13.12 3.54
N PHE A 118 7.84 14.00 4.22
CA PHE A 118 8.20 14.53 5.53
C PHE A 118 7.06 14.42 6.53
N ILE A 119 7.44 14.31 7.81
CA ILE A 119 6.53 14.45 8.95
C ILE A 119 6.88 15.76 9.67
N CYS A 120 5.87 16.59 9.89
CA CYS A 120 5.98 17.89 10.57
C CYS A 120 5.57 17.76 12.03
N THR A 121 6.50 18.04 12.92
CA THR A 121 6.28 18.13 14.37
C THR A 121 7.06 19.32 14.92
N ASP A 122 6.69 19.80 16.10
CA ASP A 122 7.35 20.94 16.73
C ASP A 122 8.81 20.63 17.06
N ARG A 123 9.08 19.38 17.47
CA ARG A 123 10.43 18.91 17.78
C ARG A 123 10.78 17.72 16.88
N ARG A 124 12.03 17.73 16.41
CA ARG A 124 12.56 16.70 15.48
C ARG A 124 12.50 15.29 16.06
N GLU A 125 12.75 15.13 17.35
CA GLU A 125 12.76 13.86 18.08
C GLU A 125 11.39 13.19 18.16
N GLU A 126 10.31 13.92 17.96
CA GLU A 126 8.95 13.36 17.88
C GLU A 126 8.73 12.59 16.58
N THR A 127 9.48 12.93 15.55
CA THR A 127 9.38 12.31 14.22
C THR A 127 10.43 11.24 13.98
N ILE A 128 11.70 11.54 14.26
CA ILE A 128 12.84 10.67 13.93
C ILE A 128 13.81 10.57 15.09
N PRO A 129 14.44 9.39 15.30
CA PRO A 129 15.55 9.27 16.23
C PRO A 129 16.71 10.17 15.80
N THR A 130 17.60 10.48 16.73
CA THR A 130 18.85 11.20 16.44
C THR A 130 19.95 10.18 16.13
N PRO A 131 20.39 10.05 14.87
CA PRO A 131 21.52 9.17 14.54
C PRO A 131 22.81 9.65 15.20
N VAL A 132 23.77 8.77 15.35
CA VAL A 132 25.13 9.12 15.77
C VAL A 132 25.71 10.17 14.80
N GLU A 133 26.51 11.10 15.33
CA GLU A 133 27.14 12.16 14.53
C GLU A 133 27.89 11.59 13.31
N GLY A 134 27.65 12.20 12.15
CA GLY A 134 28.21 11.76 10.87
C GLY A 134 27.45 10.62 10.17
N VAL A 135 26.45 10.02 10.81
CA VAL A 135 25.62 8.97 10.24
C VAL A 135 24.34 9.57 9.63
N LYS A 136 24.06 9.23 8.37
CA LYS A 136 22.81 9.62 7.72
C LYS A 136 21.64 8.84 8.31
N GLY A 137 20.61 9.51 8.80
CA GLY A 137 19.37 8.89 9.27
C GLY A 137 18.61 8.20 8.14
N THR A 138 18.00 7.05 8.44
CA THR A 138 17.23 6.23 7.48
C THR A 138 15.78 5.98 7.92
N LEU A 139 15.37 6.51 9.07
CA LEU A 139 14.07 6.24 9.71
C LEU A 139 13.09 7.41 9.56
N GLY A 140 12.99 7.94 8.35
CA GLY A 140 12.07 9.03 7.99
C GLY A 140 12.74 10.38 7.79
N ASN A 141 11.93 11.38 7.46
CA ASN A 141 12.38 12.77 7.29
C ASN A 141 11.47 13.68 8.11
N TRP A 142 12.09 14.63 8.79
CA TRP A 142 11.41 15.65 9.57
C TRP A 142 11.43 17.00 8.85
N ILE A 143 10.39 17.79 9.07
CA ILE A 143 10.30 19.19 8.65
C ILE A 143 9.73 20.02 9.80
N SER A 144 10.25 21.23 9.99
CA SER A 144 9.70 22.16 10.99
C SER A 144 8.35 22.73 10.54
N PRO A 145 7.48 23.21 11.47
CA PRO A 145 6.25 23.88 11.08
C PRO A 145 6.48 25.09 10.16
N SER A 146 7.48 25.92 10.45
CA SER A 146 7.81 27.08 9.61
C SER A 146 8.26 26.70 8.19
N ASP A 147 9.06 25.64 8.06
CA ASP A 147 9.51 25.17 6.75
C ASP A 147 8.36 24.48 5.98
N MET A 148 7.46 23.79 6.67
CA MET A 148 6.24 23.25 6.08
C MET A 148 5.35 24.37 5.54
N ASP A 149 5.10 25.42 6.32
CA ASP A 149 4.31 26.57 5.91
C ASP A 149 4.94 27.26 4.69
N ALA A 150 6.25 27.46 4.70
CA ALA A 150 6.98 28.02 3.57
C ALA A 150 6.86 27.13 2.32
N ALA A 151 6.97 25.81 2.47
CA ALA A 151 6.82 24.86 1.36
C ALA A 151 5.43 24.89 0.75
N VAL A 152 4.38 25.02 1.56
CA VAL A 152 2.99 25.16 1.12
C VAL A 152 2.80 26.51 0.41
N GLN A 153 3.25 27.61 0.99
CA GLN A 153 3.11 28.95 0.40
C GLN A 153 3.85 29.12 -0.94
N GLN A 154 4.92 28.37 -1.17
CA GLN A 154 5.64 28.38 -2.44
C GLN A 154 4.96 27.59 -3.57
N ARG A 155 3.99 26.70 -3.25
CA ARG A 155 3.44 25.72 -4.19
C ARG A 155 1.94 25.85 -4.45
N PHE A 156 1.16 26.02 -3.41
CA PHE A 156 -0.30 25.91 -3.48
C PHE A 156 -1.06 27.16 -3.91
N PRO A 157 -0.62 28.41 -3.66
CA PRO A 157 -1.39 29.58 -4.06
C PRO A 157 -1.73 29.56 -5.55
N GLY A 158 -3.04 29.43 -5.86
CA GLY A 158 -3.54 29.42 -7.23
C GLY A 158 -3.21 28.17 -8.05
N CYS A 159 -2.74 27.07 -7.44
CA CYS A 159 -2.31 25.87 -8.17
C CYS A 159 -3.46 25.17 -8.93
N MET A 160 -4.72 25.40 -8.54
CA MET A 160 -5.89 24.79 -9.19
C MET A 160 -6.61 25.74 -10.17
N LYS A 161 -6.03 26.88 -10.51
CA LYS A 161 -6.60 27.78 -11.54
C LYS A 161 -6.77 27.05 -12.86
N GLY A 162 -7.94 27.22 -13.50
CA GLY A 162 -8.30 26.47 -14.71
C GLY A 162 -8.74 25.03 -14.47
N ARG A 163 -8.85 24.59 -13.21
CA ARG A 163 -9.19 23.21 -12.84
C ARG A 163 -10.39 23.11 -11.91
N THR A 164 -10.92 21.91 -11.81
CA THR A 164 -11.95 21.53 -10.84
C THR A 164 -11.30 21.05 -9.55
N MET A 165 -11.74 21.58 -8.40
CA MET A 165 -11.45 20.98 -7.09
C MET A 165 -12.49 19.91 -6.80
N TYR A 166 -12.06 18.66 -6.72
CA TYR A 166 -12.88 17.53 -6.27
C TYR A 166 -12.81 17.43 -4.76
N VAL A 167 -13.98 17.34 -4.12
CA VAL A 167 -14.12 17.08 -2.67
C VAL A 167 -14.46 15.61 -2.52
N VAL A 168 -13.53 14.81 -2.04
CA VAL A 168 -13.62 13.35 -1.97
C VAL A 168 -13.80 12.91 -0.52
N PRO A 169 -15.03 12.66 -0.07
CA PRO A 169 -15.26 12.05 1.24
C PRO A 169 -15.05 10.53 1.13
N PHE A 170 -14.18 9.98 1.99
CA PHE A 170 -13.86 8.55 1.95
C PHE A 170 -13.69 7.95 3.35
N SER A 171 -13.97 6.66 3.49
CA SER A 171 -13.70 5.86 4.68
C SER A 171 -12.57 4.89 4.41
N MET A 172 -11.59 4.90 5.30
CA MET A 172 -10.61 3.84 5.42
C MET A 172 -11.19 2.80 6.40
N GLY A 173 -11.53 1.65 5.86
CA GLY A 173 -12.27 0.60 6.54
C GLY A 173 -13.78 0.63 6.28
N PRO A 174 -14.51 -0.44 6.67
CA PRO A 174 -15.96 -0.55 6.48
C PRO A 174 -16.70 0.62 7.14
N VAL A 175 -17.64 1.23 6.41
CA VAL A 175 -18.36 2.42 6.89
C VAL A 175 -19.17 2.07 8.17
N GLY A 176 -18.90 2.82 9.25
CA GLY A 176 -19.53 2.59 10.56
C GLY A 176 -18.79 1.60 11.46
N SER A 177 -17.70 1.00 11.02
CA SER A 177 -16.82 0.21 11.89
C SER A 177 -16.19 1.09 12.97
N PRO A 178 -16.03 0.59 14.22
CA PRO A 178 -15.32 1.31 15.28
C PRO A 178 -13.82 1.44 15.02
N LEU A 179 -13.27 0.66 14.06
CA LEU A 179 -11.89 0.75 13.63
C LEU A 179 -11.71 1.69 12.43
N SER A 180 -12.75 1.97 11.66
CA SER A 180 -12.65 2.83 10.49
C SER A 180 -12.41 4.30 10.86
N LYS A 181 -11.77 5.02 9.94
CA LYS A 181 -11.54 6.46 10.03
C LYS A 181 -11.94 7.12 8.72
N ILE A 182 -12.47 8.33 8.81
CA ILE A 182 -12.90 9.12 7.66
C ILE A 182 -11.81 10.10 7.26
N GLY A 183 -11.65 10.30 5.95
CA GLY A 183 -10.86 11.37 5.35
C GLY A 183 -11.68 12.19 4.37
N ILE A 184 -11.26 13.43 4.20
CA ILE A 184 -11.71 14.33 3.12
C ILE A 184 -10.49 14.69 2.30
N GLU A 185 -10.45 14.30 1.04
CA GLU A 185 -9.39 14.68 0.12
C GLU A 185 -9.89 15.75 -0.85
N LEU A 186 -9.17 16.88 -0.91
CA LEU A 186 -9.33 17.91 -1.92
C LEU A 186 -8.26 17.66 -3.00
N THR A 187 -8.67 17.44 -4.23
CA THR A 187 -7.75 17.15 -5.35
C THR A 187 -8.20 17.83 -6.64
N ASP A 188 -7.26 18.15 -7.51
CA ASP A 188 -7.54 18.68 -8.86
C ASP A 188 -7.43 17.60 -9.96
N SER A 189 -7.38 16.32 -9.59
CA SER A 189 -7.20 15.20 -10.51
C SER A 189 -8.41 14.25 -10.53
N ALA A 190 -9.12 14.20 -11.66
CA ALA A 190 -10.18 13.21 -11.87
C ALA A 190 -9.67 11.76 -11.87
N TYR A 191 -8.41 11.51 -12.29
CA TYR A 191 -7.77 10.20 -12.20
C TYR A 191 -7.62 9.75 -10.75
N VAL A 192 -7.24 10.67 -9.86
CA VAL A 192 -7.16 10.39 -8.42
C VAL A 192 -8.54 10.03 -7.88
N VAL A 193 -9.59 10.78 -8.23
CA VAL A 193 -10.97 10.48 -7.79
C VAL A 193 -11.41 9.09 -8.25
N ALA A 194 -11.19 8.76 -9.54
CA ALA A 194 -11.55 7.44 -10.09
C ALA A 194 -10.80 6.29 -9.39
N SER A 195 -9.52 6.50 -9.07
CA SER A 195 -8.70 5.53 -8.34
C SER A 195 -9.11 5.43 -6.86
N MET A 196 -9.40 6.56 -6.20
CA MET A 196 -9.88 6.59 -4.80
C MET A 196 -11.25 5.89 -4.67
N ARG A 197 -12.10 5.97 -5.68
CA ARG A 197 -13.38 5.25 -5.73
C ARG A 197 -13.20 3.72 -5.68
N ILE A 198 -12.13 3.21 -6.28
CA ILE A 198 -11.78 1.79 -6.21
C ILE A 198 -11.14 1.46 -4.85
N MET A 199 -10.22 2.30 -4.40
CA MET A 199 -9.37 2.01 -3.25
C MET A 199 -10.02 2.28 -1.89
N THR A 200 -11.12 3.05 -1.83
CA THR A 200 -11.77 3.45 -0.58
C THR A 200 -13.29 3.30 -0.68
N ARG A 201 -13.99 3.34 0.46
CA ARG A 201 -15.45 3.49 0.48
C ARG A 201 -15.75 4.98 0.43
N MET A 202 -16.20 5.46 -0.73
CA MET A 202 -16.28 6.88 -1.06
C MET A 202 -17.73 7.36 -1.16
N GLY A 203 -17.96 8.63 -0.84
CA GLY A 203 -19.14 9.37 -1.23
C GLY A 203 -20.17 9.64 -0.13
N ALA A 204 -21.44 9.76 -0.50
CA ALA A 204 -22.54 10.25 0.34
C ALA A 204 -22.75 9.45 1.64
N ALA A 205 -22.47 8.13 1.64
CA ALA A 205 -22.58 7.30 2.84
C ALA A 205 -21.57 7.73 3.91
N VAL A 206 -20.38 8.15 3.50
CA VAL A 206 -19.32 8.65 4.39
C VAL A 206 -19.72 10.00 5.01
N LEU A 207 -20.27 10.93 4.20
CA LEU A 207 -20.77 12.21 4.71
C LEU A 207 -21.88 12.03 5.75
N ARG A 208 -22.82 11.08 5.52
CA ARG A 208 -23.84 10.73 6.51
C ARG A 208 -23.26 10.18 7.82
N GLN A 209 -22.19 9.40 7.75
CA GLN A 209 -21.51 8.89 8.93
C GLN A 209 -20.75 10.01 9.66
N LEU A 210 -20.10 10.91 8.91
CA LEU A 210 -19.37 12.05 9.46
C LEU A 210 -20.30 13.03 10.18
N ALA A 211 -21.54 13.20 9.70
CA ALA A 211 -22.53 14.05 10.37
C ALA A 211 -22.91 13.59 11.79
N LYS A 212 -22.65 12.32 12.15
CA LYS A 212 -22.87 11.79 13.50
C LYS A 212 -21.74 12.13 14.47
N LYS A 213 -20.51 12.18 13.96
CA LYS A 213 -19.30 12.54 14.71
C LYS A 213 -18.34 13.21 13.74
N GLU A 214 -18.19 14.52 13.85
CA GLU A 214 -17.35 15.31 12.96
C GLU A 214 -15.86 15.18 13.32
N GLU A 215 -15.27 14.08 12.88
CA GLU A 215 -13.84 13.79 13.03
C GLU A 215 -13.32 13.19 11.74
N PHE A 216 -12.35 13.87 11.09
CA PHE A 216 -11.78 13.41 9.81
C PHE A 216 -10.32 13.83 9.63
N VAL A 217 -9.61 13.10 8.80
CA VAL A 217 -8.27 13.45 8.32
C VAL A 217 -8.43 14.39 7.14
N ARG A 218 -7.74 15.53 7.19
CA ARG A 218 -7.69 16.52 6.11
C ARG A 218 -6.60 16.13 5.12
N ALA A 219 -6.92 16.04 3.84
CA ALA A 219 -5.96 15.72 2.79
C ALA A 219 -6.08 16.73 1.65
N LEU A 220 -5.03 17.47 1.37
CA LEU A 220 -4.95 18.44 0.27
C LEU A 220 -3.95 17.93 -0.77
N HIS A 221 -4.41 17.73 -1.99
CA HIS A 221 -3.61 17.25 -3.12
C HIS A 221 -3.75 18.18 -4.32
N SER A 222 -2.64 18.44 -5.00
CA SER A 222 -2.63 19.00 -6.36
C SER A 222 -1.55 18.32 -7.21
N VAL A 223 -1.87 18.04 -8.47
CA VAL A 223 -0.87 17.59 -9.46
C VAL A 223 0.19 18.66 -9.73
N GLY A 224 -0.03 19.86 -9.25
CA GLY A 224 0.88 20.99 -9.39
C GLY A 224 0.67 21.79 -10.66
N ALA A 225 1.19 23.00 -10.65
CA ALA A 225 1.25 23.87 -11.82
C ALA A 225 2.71 23.92 -12.33
N PRO A 226 2.96 23.69 -13.63
CA PRO A 226 4.31 23.80 -14.17
C PRO A 226 4.87 25.21 -13.93
N ALA A 227 6.11 25.30 -13.52
CA ALA A 227 6.77 26.56 -13.14
C ALA A 227 6.72 27.62 -14.25
N ASN A 228 6.63 27.23 -15.50
CA ASN A 228 6.65 28.09 -16.68
C ASN A 228 5.32 28.13 -17.46
N GLY A 229 4.24 27.62 -16.89
CA GLY A 229 2.91 27.58 -17.56
C GLY A 229 2.84 26.64 -18.76
N GLN A 230 3.90 25.92 -19.10
CA GLN A 230 3.94 24.94 -20.18
C GLN A 230 3.70 23.54 -19.59
N VAL A 231 2.62 22.89 -20.00
CA VAL A 231 2.32 21.49 -19.69
C VAL A 231 2.99 20.65 -20.77
N GLU A 232 4.11 19.99 -20.43
CA GLU A 232 4.82 19.11 -21.38
C GLU A 232 3.93 17.94 -21.87
N GLN A 233 3.06 17.44 -20.99
CA GLN A 233 2.11 16.38 -21.28
C GLN A 233 0.72 16.75 -20.77
N PRO A 234 -0.15 17.37 -21.60
CA PRO A 234 -1.49 17.81 -21.17
C PRO A 234 -2.37 16.70 -20.61
N SER A 235 -2.19 15.46 -21.07
CA SER A 235 -2.91 14.28 -20.59
C SER A 235 -2.50 13.83 -19.18
N TRP A 236 -1.31 14.24 -18.70
CA TRP A 236 -0.80 13.94 -17.37
C TRP A 236 -0.06 15.15 -16.76
N PRO A 237 -0.81 16.13 -16.27
CA PRO A 237 -0.20 17.27 -15.60
C PRO A 237 0.48 16.83 -14.29
N CYS A 238 1.71 17.31 -14.08
CA CYS A 238 2.48 17.10 -12.85
C CYS A 238 3.60 18.14 -12.74
N ASP A 239 4.22 18.24 -11.57
CA ASP A 239 5.38 19.11 -11.29
C ASP A 239 6.45 18.28 -10.53
N PRO A 240 7.14 17.36 -11.24
CA PRO A 240 8.02 16.39 -10.58
C PRO A 240 9.20 17.01 -9.86
N GLU A 241 9.68 18.17 -10.31
CA GLU A 241 10.83 18.88 -9.68
C GLU A 241 10.45 19.47 -8.32
N ARG A 242 9.19 19.88 -8.15
CA ARG A 242 8.69 20.51 -6.93
C ARG A 242 7.81 19.58 -6.09
N THR A 243 7.74 18.28 -6.44
CA THR A 243 6.97 17.30 -5.68
C THR A 243 7.38 17.28 -4.21
N ILE A 244 6.39 17.32 -3.32
CA ILE A 244 6.57 17.20 -1.87
C ILE A 244 5.33 16.59 -1.22
N ILE A 245 5.53 15.72 -0.23
CA ILE A 245 4.47 15.11 0.56
C ILE A 245 4.71 15.42 2.04
N LEU A 246 3.76 16.07 2.68
CA LEU A 246 3.86 16.59 4.04
C LEU A 246 2.75 16.00 4.91
N HIS A 247 3.08 15.65 6.14
CA HIS A 247 2.14 15.16 7.13
C HIS A 247 2.28 15.95 8.40
N LYS A 248 1.17 16.44 8.96
CA LYS A 248 1.13 17.14 10.27
C LYS A 248 0.23 16.36 11.22
N PRO A 249 0.79 15.40 11.99
CA PRO A 249 0.02 14.49 12.85
C PRO A 249 -0.83 15.20 13.89
N ALA A 250 -0.35 16.30 14.46
CA ALA A 250 -1.10 17.08 15.45
C ALA A 250 -2.45 17.59 14.91
N GLU A 251 -2.54 17.84 13.61
CA GLU A 251 -3.74 18.32 12.93
C GLU A 251 -4.45 17.27 12.09
N ASN A 252 -3.98 16.03 12.07
CA ASN A 252 -4.40 14.99 11.14
C ASN A 252 -4.45 15.52 9.69
N LEU A 253 -3.39 16.22 9.26
CA LEU A 253 -3.30 16.88 7.97
C LEU A 253 -2.26 16.20 7.08
N ILE A 254 -2.64 15.99 5.81
CA ILE A 254 -1.78 15.53 4.73
C ILE A 254 -1.81 16.58 3.62
N VAL A 255 -0.64 16.94 3.09
CA VAL A 255 -0.50 17.88 1.97
C VAL A 255 0.44 17.26 0.95
N SER A 256 -0.02 17.12 -0.29
CA SER A 256 0.77 16.53 -1.38
C SER A 256 0.68 17.38 -2.64
N TYR A 257 1.82 17.69 -3.23
CA TYR A 257 1.93 18.55 -4.40
C TYR A 257 2.84 17.93 -5.46
N GLY A 258 2.46 18.06 -6.73
CA GLY A 258 3.34 17.87 -7.87
C GLY A 258 3.33 16.49 -8.49
N SER A 259 2.61 15.52 -7.93
CA SER A 259 2.50 14.15 -8.45
C SER A 259 1.04 13.72 -8.55
N GLY A 260 0.65 13.10 -9.65
CA GLY A 260 -0.68 12.50 -9.85
C GLY A 260 -0.71 10.98 -9.65
N TYR A 261 0.40 10.34 -9.22
CA TYR A 261 0.54 8.90 -9.26
C TYR A 261 0.80 8.25 -7.90
N GLY A 262 0.14 7.11 -7.69
CA GLY A 262 0.40 6.19 -6.60
C GLY A 262 0.15 6.75 -5.21
N GLY A 263 1.01 6.40 -4.25
CA GLY A 263 0.89 6.85 -2.86
C GLY A 263 1.10 8.35 -2.64
N ASN A 264 1.57 9.08 -3.66
CA ASN A 264 1.71 10.53 -3.62
C ASN A 264 0.38 11.26 -3.82
N SER A 265 -0.60 10.61 -4.44
CA SER A 265 -1.89 11.21 -4.83
C SER A 265 -3.10 10.47 -4.26
N LEU A 266 -3.02 9.15 -4.10
CA LEU A 266 -4.02 8.36 -3.40
C LEU A 266 -3.77 8.48 -1.89
N LEU A 267 -4.15 9.61 -1.30
CA LEU A 267 -3.73 9.98 0.05
C LEU A 267 -4.33 9.10 1.14
N GLY A 268 -5.39 8.36 0.85
CA GLY A 268 -5.93 7.33 1.73
C GLY A 268 -4.96 6.17 1.98
N LYS A 269 -4.14 5.80 0.98
CA LYS A 269 -3.30 4.59 1.04
C LYS A 269 -2.14 4.72 2.04
N LYS A 270 -1.01 5.28 1.65
CA LYS A 270 0.20 5.30 2.48
C LYS A 270 0.25 6.49 3.45
N CYS A 271 -0.22 7.63 3.01
CA CYS A 271 -0.20 8.84 3.81
C CYS A 271 -1.16 8.74 4.99
N PHE A 272 -2.42 8.36 4.73
CA PHE A 272 -3.41 8.19 5.79
C PHE A 272 -3.29 6.83 6.48
N ALA A 273 -3.43 5.72 5.74
CA ALA A 273 -3.55 4.40 6.38
C ALA A 273 -2.33 3.97 7.19
N LEU A 274 -1.14 4.47 6.87
CA LEU A 274 0.09 4.17 7.60
C LEU A 274 0.65 5.36 8.35
N ARG A 275 1.06 6.46 7.69
CA ARG A 275 1.77 7.56 8.37
C ARG A 275 0.89 8.28 9.39
N ILE A 276 -0.22 8.87 8.99
CA ILE A 276 -1.18 9.48 9.93
C ILE A 276 -1.89 8.39 10.75
N GLY A 277 -2.25 7.26 10.15
CA GLY A 277 -2.87 6.13 10.82
C GLY A 277 -2.07 5.60 11.99
N SER A 278 -0.74 5.46 11.86
CA SER A 278 0.13 5.03 12.97
C SER A 278 0.15 6.03 14.12
N THR A 279 0.06 7.33 13.85
CA THR A 279 -0.01 8.34 14.90
C THR A 279 -1.35 8.34 15.65
N ILE A 280 -2.46 8.14 14.90
CA ILE A 280 -3.78 7.96 15.49
C ILE A 280 -3.79 6.68 16.32
N ALA A 281 -3.24 5.59 15.78
CA ALA A 281 -3.15 4.30 16.44
C ALA A 281 -2.37 4.40 17.77
N LYS A 282 -1.24 5.11 17.80
CA LYS A 282 -0.48 5.38 19.04
C LYS A 282 -1.35 6.09 20.08
N ARG A 283 -2.07 7.15 19.68
CA ARG A 283 -2.94 7.93 20.60
C ARG A 283 -4.12 7.11 21.14
N GLU A 284 -4.72 6.26 20.30
CA GLU A 284 -5.92 5.50 20.64
C GLU A 284 -5.64 4.08 21.13
N GLY A 285 -4.38 3.62 21.08
CA GLY A 285 -3.95 2.32 21.59
C GLY A 285 -4.29 1.14 20.67
N TRP A 286 -4.06 1.28 19.37
CA TRP A 286 -4.19 0.24 18.36
C TRP A 286 -3.01 0.26 17.38
N LEU A 287 -2.96 -0.62 16.38
CA LEU A 287 -1.85 -0.78 15.44
C LEU A 287 -2.31 -0.50 14.01
N ALA A 288 -1.55 0.30 13.26
CA ALA A 288 -1.70 0.52 11.82
C ALA A 288 -0.43 0.03 11.11
N GLU A 289 -0.53 -1.10 10.42
CA GLU A 289 0.64 -1.86 9.97
C GLU A 289 0.62 -2.15 8.47
N HIS A 290 1.83 -2.21 7.90
CA HIS A 290 2.05 -2.59 6.50
C HIS A 290 1.99 -4.11 6.35
N MET A 291 0.79 -4.66 6.56
CA MET A 291 0.55 -6.10 6.62
C MET A 291 -0.61 -6.52 5.73
N LEU A 292 -0.48 -7.67 5.09
CA LEU A 292 -1.62 -8.41 4.54
C LEU A 292 -2.46 -9.03 5.68
N ILE A 293 -3.70 -9.37 5.37
CA ILE A 293 -4.59 -10.17 6.23
C ILE A 293 -5.15 -11.31 5.40
N LEU A 294 -4.94 -12.55 5.83
CA LEU A 294 -5.52 -13.74 5.22
C LEU A 294 -6.23 -14.61 6.26
N GLY A 295 -7.29 -15.30 5.82
CA GLY A 295 -7.89 -16.40 6.54
C GLY A 295 -7.40 -17.73 5.95
N ILE A 296 -7.05 -18.67 6.81
CA ILE A 296 -6.76 -20.05 6.41
C ILE A 296 -7.65 -21.01 7.16
N THR A 297 -8.32 -21.87 6.42
CA THR A 297 -9.20 -22.92 6.96
C THR A 297 -8.51 -24.27 6.79
N ASP A 298 -8.40 -25.02 7.87
CA ASP A 298 -7.82 -26.36 7.89
C ASP A 298 -8.81 -27.44 7.40
N PRO A 299 -8.37 -28.69 7.22
CA PRO A 299 -9.24 -29.79 6.78
C PRO A 299 -10.37 -30.16 7.76
N LYS A 300 -10.32 -29.69 9.02
CA LYS A 300 -11.38 -29.85 10.02
C LYS A 300 -12.43 -28.76 9.95
N GLY A 301 -12.21 -27.72 9.11
CA GLY A 301 -13.08 -26.57 8.98
C GLY A 301 -12.77 -25.44 10.00
N GLU A 302 -11.68 -25.55 10.74
CA GLU A 302 -11.23 -24.49 11.66
C GLU A 302 -10.54 -23.37 10.90
N LYS A 303 -11.05 -22.14 11.01
CA LYS A 303 -10.52 -20.96 10.36
C LYS A 303 -9.74 -20.09 11.33
N LYS A 304 -8.53 -19.72 10.96
CA LYS A 304 -7.67 -18.74 11.68
C LYS A 304 -7.27 -17.61 10.74
N TYR A 305 -7.07 -16.41 11.31
CA TYR A 305 -6.60 -15.26 10.55
C TYR A 305 -5.16 -14.92 10.93
N ILE A 306 -4.39 -14.56 9.93
CA ILE A 306 -2.96 -14.28 10.02
C ILE A 306 -2.68 -12.94 9.35
N THR A 307 -1.83 -12.12 9.96
CA THR A 307 -1.24 -10.94 9.32
C THR A 307 0.22 -11.19 8.97
N ALA A 308 0.73 -10.54 7.92
CA ALA A 308 2.13 -10.68 7.53
C ALA A 308 2.72 -9.38 6.99
N ALA A 309 3.84 -8.96 7.57
CA ALA A 309 4.61 -7.81 7.15
C ALA A 309 5.82 -8.24 6.32
N PHE A 310 5.83 -7.86 5.06
CA PHE A 310 6.96 -8.07 4.16
C PHE A 310 7.32 -6.77 3.44
N PRO A 311 8.60 -6.47 3.22
CA PRO A 311 9.02 -5.39 2.34
C PRO A 311 8.45 -5.51 0.93
N SER A 312 8.51 -4.44 0.16
CA SER A 312 8.06 -4.43 -1.24
C SER A 312 8.72 -5.55 -2.05
N ALA A 313 7.95 -6.18 -2.95
CA ALA A 313 8.37 -7.30 -3.80
C ALA A 313 8.85 -8.56 -3.04
N CYS A 314 8.48 -8.73 -1.77
CA CYS A 314 8.75 -9.95 -0.99
C CYS A 314 7.55 -10.92 -0.90
N GLY A 315 6.52 -10.73 -1.74
CA GLY A 315 5.46 -11.72 -1.93
C GLY A 315 4.20 -11.51 -1.07
N LYS A 316 3.92 -10.29 -0.55
CA LYS A 316 2.69 -10.01 0.22
C LYS A 316 1.43 -10.41 -0.53
N THR A 317 1.20 -9.83 -1.71
CA THR A 317 0.00 -10.12 -2.51
C THR A 317 -0.09 -11.61 -2.88
N ASN A 318 1.04 -12.25 -3.18
CA ASN A 318 1.07 -13.68 -3.48
C ASN A 318 0.71 -14.55 -2.26
N LEU A 319 1.06 -14.14 -1.05
CA LEU A 319 0.65 -14.86 0.16
C LEU A 319 -0.83 -14.59 0.49
N ALA A 320 -1.29 -13.33 0.37
CA ALA A 320 -2.68 -12.96 0.59
C ALA A 320 -3.66 -13.66 -0.35
N MET A 321 -3.19 -13.96 -1.56
CA MET A 321 -3.95 -14.63 -2.63
C MET A 321 -3.42 -16.04 -2.92
N LEU A 322 -2.90 -16.71 -1.89
CA LEU A 322 -2.30 -18.03 -1.99
C LEU A 322 -3.33 -19.06 -2.47
N ASN A 323 -2.96 -19.84 -3.47
CA ASN A 323 -3.65 -21.10 -3.83
C ASN A 323 -2.90 -22.27 -3.17
N PRO A 324 -3.41 -22.86 -2.08
CA PRO A 324 -2.68 -23.85 -1.30
C PRO A 324 -2.40 -25.14 -2.11
N SER A 325 -1.19 -25.67 -1.98
CA SER A 325 -0.83 -27.01 -2.51
C SER A 325 -1.31 -28.15 -1.60
N LEU A 326 -1.50 -27.89 -0.31
CA LEU A 326 -2.06 -28.85 0.63
C LEU A 326 -3.55 -29.06 0.37
N ALA A 327 -3.93 -30.33 0.19
CA ALA A 327 -5.32 -30.72 -0.02
C ALA A 327 -6.20 -30.35 1.18
N ASN A 328 -7.40 -29.87 0.87
CA ASN A 328 -8.43 -29.48 1.86
C ASN A 328 -8.08 -28.28 2.75
N TYR A 329 -6.98 -27.58 2.49
CA TYR A 329 -6.75 -26.24 3.04
C TYR A 329 -7.36 -25.20 2.12
N LYS A 330 -7.98 -24.18 2.69
CA LYS A 330 -8.56 -23.05 1.96
C LYS A 330 -7.94 -21.74 2.46
N VAL A 331 -7.49 -20.91 1.55
CA VAL A 331 -7.03 -19.54 1.87
C VAL A 331 -8.02 -18.54 1.30
N GLU A 332 -8.34 -17.51 2.10
CA GLU A 332 -9.23 -16.41 1.74
C GLU A 332 -8.55 -15.09 2.07
N CYS A 333 -8.71 -14.09 1.18
CA CYS A 333 -8.07 -12.79 1.29
C CYS A 333 -8.99 -11.79 1.99
N VAL A 334 -8.52 -11.14 3.06
CA VAL A 334 -9.18 -9.96 3.67
C VAL A 334 -8.53 -8.68 3.15
N GLY A 335 -7.21 -8.68 2.98
CA GLY A 335 -6.45 -7.55 2.43
C GLY A 335 -5.02 -7.93 2.13
N ASP A 336 -4.40 -7.25 1.15
CA ASP A 336 -3.07 -7.62 0.66
C ASP A 336 -1.94 -6.71 1.14
N ASP A 337 -2.23 -5.56 1.77
CA ASP A 337 -1.20 -4.55 1.98
C ASP A 337 -1.21 -3.84 3.34
N ILE A 338 -2.38 -3.54 3.93
CA ILE A 338 -2.50 -2.76 5.17
C ILE A 338 -3.50 -3.41 6.12
N ALA A 339 -3.14 -3.46 7.41
CA ALA A 339 -3.99 -3.94 8.49
C ALA A 339 -4.10 -2.90 9.60
N TRP A 340 -5.31 -2.58 10.01
CA TRP A 340 -5.59 -1.83 11.23
C TRP A 340 -6.11 -2.78 12.30
N MET A 341 -5.43 -2.82 13.45
CA MET A 341 -5.66 -3.85 14.46
C MET A 341 -5.90 -3.23 15.84
N LYS A 342 -6.98 -3.63 16.48
CA LYS A 342 -7.38 -3.15 17.82
C LYS A 342 -7.92 -4.29 18.66
N PHE A 343 -7.60 -4.29 19.96
CA PHE A 343 -8.21 -5.21 20.90
C PHE A 343 -9.68 -4.84 21.11
N ASP A 344 -10.54 -5.84 21.02
CA ASP A 344 -11.95 -5.72 21.38
C ASP A 344 -12.16 -5.76 22.91
N SER A 345 -13.41 -5.65 23.36
CA SER A 345 -13.76 -5.67 24.78
C SER A 345 -13.46 -7.01 25.48
N GLN A 346 -13.22 -8.07 24.73
CA GLN A 346 -12.84 -9.39 25.24
C GLN A 346 -11.33 -9.61 25.23
N GLY A 347 -10.55 -8.60 24.83
CA GLY A 347 -9.10 -8.69 24.73
C GLY A 347 -8.60 -9.48 23.52
N VAL A 348 -9.42 -9.67 22.48
CA VAL A 348 -9.04 -10.31 21.22
C VAL A 348 -8.58 -9.23 20.24
N LEU A 349 -7.40 -9.42 19.63
CA LEU A 349 -6.90 -8.52 18.62
C LEU A 349 -7.66 -8.73 17.31
N ARG A 350 -8.40 -7.71 16.86
CA ARG A 350 -9.17 -7.74 15.62
C ARG A 350 -8.58 -6.82 14.57
N ALA A 351 -8.61 -7.25 13.32
CA ALA A 351 -8.08 -6.51 12.18
C ALA A 351 -9.16 -6.21 11.16
N ILE A 352 -9.06 -5.01 10.55
CA ILE A 352 -9.76 -4.67 9.31
C ILE A 352 -8.74 -4.35 8.21
N ASN A 353 -9.14 -4.55 6.95
CA ASN A 353 -8.48 -3.94 5.82
C ASN A 353 -9.04 -2.51 5.64
N PRO A 354 -8.24 -1.46 5.80
CA PRO A 354 -8.71 -0.09 5.57
C PRO A 354 -9.01 0.19 4.10
N GLU A 355 -8.45 -0.56 3.16
CA GLU A 355 -8.62 -0.38 1.73
C GLU A 355 -9.81 -1.17 1.18
N ASN A 356 -10.41 -0.68 0.07
CA ASN A 356 -11.53 -1.30 -0.63
C ASN A 356 -11.09 -1.96 -1.95
N GLY A 357 -9.84 -1.83 -2.30
CA GLY A 357 -9.25 -2.32 -3.54
C GLY A 357 -7.82 -2.78 -3.35
N PHE A 358 -7.25 -3.33 -4.43
CA PHE A 358 -5.84 -3.68 -4.51
C PHE A 358 -5.11 -2.72 -5.46
N PHE A 359 -3.96 -2.23 -5.01
CA PHE A 359 -3.06 -1.38 -5.80
C PHE A 359 -1.71 -2.08 -5.95
N GLY A 360 -1.71 -3.16 -6.75
CA GLY A 360 -0.58 -4.07 -6.87
C GLY A 360 0.43 -3.68 -7.94
N VAL A 361 1.67 -4.15 -7.79
CA VAL A 361 2.71 -4.10 -8.83
C VAL A 361 2.37 -5.14 -9.90
N ALA A 362 2.34 -4.73 -11.18
CA ALA A 362 1.97 -5.60 -12.28
C ALA A 362 3.12 -6.56 -12.71
N PRO A 363 4.36 -6.09 -12.96
CA PRO A 363 5.46 -6.95 -13.41
C PRO A 363 5.72 -8.13 -12.46
N GLY A 364 5.86 -9.32 -13.03
CA GLY A 364 6.06 -10.58 -12.30
C GLY A 364 4.79 -11.26 -11.81
N THR A 365 3.62 -10.60 -11.91
CA THR A 365 2.32 -11.22 -11.64
C THR A 365 1.85 -11.97 -12.88
N SER A 366 1.60 -13.27 -12.78
CA SER A 366 1.21 -14.12 -13.91
C SER A 366 0.28 -15.25 -13.48
N MET A 367 -0.26 -15.99 -14.44
CA MET A 367 -1.05 -17.20 -14.15
C MET A 367 -0.24 -18.28 -13.42
N GLU A 368 1.09 -18.27 -13.56
CA GLU A 368 1.98 -19.19 -12.86
C GLU A 368 2.27 -18.75 -11.42
N THR A 369 2.48 -17.45 -11.22
CA THR A 369 2.90 -16.91 -9.92
C THR A 369 1.73 -16.55 -9.01
N ASN A 370 0.62 -16.05 -9.58
CA ASN A 370 -0.57 -15.63 -8.85
C ASN A 370 -1.83 -15.67 -9.74
N PRO A 371 -2.41 -16.85 -10.00
CA PRO A 371 -3.62 -16.98 -10.82
C PRO A 371 -4.82 -16.22 -10.23
N ILE A 372 -4.90 -16.07 -8.91
CA ILE A 372 -5.98 -15.35 -8.24
C ILE A 372 -5.93 -13.85 -8.59
N ALA A 373 -4.76 -13.24 -8.51
CA ALA A 373 -4.59 -11.84 -8.93
C ALA A 373 -4.95 -11.67 -10.41
N MET A 374 -4.47 -12.55 -11.29
CA MET A 374 -4.76 -12.50 -12.72
C MET A 374 -6.27 -12.59 -13.00
N ASN A 375 -7.00 -13.43 -12.28
CA ASN A 375 -8.47 -13.54 -12.39
C ASN A 375 -9.20 -12.33 -11.77
N THR A 376 -8.52 -11.55 -10.93
CA THR A 376 -9.09 -10.35 -10.29
C THR A 376 -8.98 -9.12 -11.20
N VAL A 377 -7.85 -8.92 -11.89
CA VAL A 377 -7.49 -7.60 -12.46
C VAL A 377 -8.13 -7.30 -13.82
N PHE A 378 -8.73 -8.26 -14.52
CA PHE A 378 -9.24 -8.04 -15.88
C PHE A 378 -10.70 -7.59 -15.96
N LYS A 379 -11.18 -6.91 -14.91
CA LYS A 379 -12.48 -6.27 -14.85
C LYS A 379 -12.42 -5.04 -13.93
N ASN A 380 -13.12 -3.96 -14.29
CA ASN A 380 -13.25 -2.74 -13.45
C ASN A 380 -11.90 -2.18 -12.95
N THR A 381 -10.86 -2.24 -13.77
CA THR A 381 -9.48 -1.97 -13.34
C THR A 381 -8.88 -0.80 -14.11
N ILE A 382 -8.15 0.05 -13.39
CA ILE A 382 -7.28 1.06 -13.98
C ILE A 382 -5.85 0.55 -13.92
N PHE A 383 -5.26 0.27 -15.09
CA PHE A 383 -3.84 -0.04 -15.22
C PHE A 383 -3.05 1.25 -15.44
N THR A 384 -1.88 1.35 -14.83
CA THR A 384 -1.00 2.52 -15.01
C THR A 384 0.42 2.06 -15.32
N ASN A 385 0.97 2.58 -16.43
CA ASN A 385 2.34 2.32 -16.90
C ASN A 385 2.66 0.85 -17.24
N VAL A 386 1.64 0.04 -17.55
CA VAL A 386 1.83 -1.26 -18.21
C VAL A 386 1.95 -1.06 -19.73
N ALA A 387 2.44 -2.06 -20.45
CA ALA A 387 2.39 -2.06 -21.91
C ALA A 387 0.98 -2.39 -22.40
N SER A 388 0.64 -1.93 -23.61
CA SER A 388 -0.61 -2.28 -24.32
C SER A 388 -0.32 -3.26 -25.45
N THR A 389 -1.33 -4.05 -25.80
CA THR A 389 -1.27 -5.03 -26.88
C THR A 389 -2.20 -4.65 -28.03
N SER A 390 -1.85 -5.03 -29.28
CA SER A 390 -2.62 -4.67 -30.49
C SER A 390 -4.03 -5.28 -30.53
N ASP A 391 -4.29 -6.30 -29.69
CA ASP A 391 -5.63 -6.90 -29.50
C ASP A 391 -6.47 -6.20 -28.42
N GLY A 392 -6.03 -5.03 -27.96
CA GLY A 392 -6.74 -4.21 -26.98
C GLY A 392 -6.57 -4.62 -25.52
N GLY A 393 -5.54 -5.40 -25.22
CA GLY A 393 -5.19 -5.84 -23.87
C GLY A 393 -3.97 -5.12 -23.29
N VAL A 394 -3.42 -5.70 -22.23
CA VAL A 394 -2.20 -5.25 -21.54
C VAL A 394 -1.13 -6.34 -21.53
N PHE A 395 0.11 -5.90 -21.30
CA PHE A 395 1.25 -6.78 -21.12
C PHE A 395 2.21 -6.21 -20.08
N TRP A 396 2.83 -7.10 -19.32
CA TRP A 396 4.00 -6.84 -18.46
C TRP A 396 4.86 -8.11 -18.37
N GLU A 397 6.07 -7.98 -17.90
CA GLU A 397 7.03 -9.06 -17.74
C GLU A 397 6.46 -10.15 -16.81
N GLY A 398 6.45 -11.39 -17.29
CA GLY A 398 5.83 -12.57 -16.67
C GLY A 398 4.53 -13.03 -17.36
N MET A 399 4.01 -12.25 -18.33
CA MET A 399 2.81 -12.64 -19.10
C MET A 399 3.13 -13.27 -20.47
N GLU A 400 4.38 -13.61 -20.75
CA GLU A 400 4.83 -14.08 -22.07
C GLU A 400 4.04 -15.30 -22.56
N SER A 401 3.70 -16.22 -21.66
CA SER A 401 2.92 -17.43 -21.97
C SER A 401 1.45 -17.14 -22.29
N SER A 402 0.94 -15.96 -21.93
CA SER A 402 -0.45 -15.56 -22.12
C SER A 402 -0.68 -14.74 -23.40
N LEU A 403 0.37 -14.43 -24.15
CA LEU A 403 0.26 -13.66 -25.40
C LEU A 403 -0.27 -14.54 -26.54
N ALA A 404 -1.27 -14.00 -27.26
CA ALA A 404 -1.68 -14.63 -28.51
C ALA A 404 -0.59 -14.49 -29.60
N PRO A 405 -0.53 -15.41 -30.57
CA PRO A 405 0.42 -15.31 -31.67
C PRO A 405 0.26 -13.98 -32.45
N ASN A 406 1.38 -13.37 -32.87
CA ASN A 406 1.43 -12.16 -33.68
C ASN A 406 0.88 -10.88 -33.04
N VAL A 407 0.62 -10.85 -31.74
CA VAL A 407 0.24 -9.63 -31.01
C VAL A 407 1.45 -8.69 -30.94
N GLN A 408 1.25 -7.45 -31.34
CA GLN A 408 2.25 -6.38 -31.22
C GLN A 408 2.11 -5.72 -29.85
N ILE A 409 3.24 -5.38 -29.24
CA ILE A 409 3.32 -4.74 -27.93
C ILE A 409 3.79 -3.30 -28.09
N THR A 410 3.10 -2.39 -27.44
CA THR A 410 3.50 -0.99 -27.25
C THR A 410 3.87 -0.80 -25.79
N ASP A 411 5.10 -0.35 -25.53
CA ASP A 411 5.62 -0.17 -24.17
C ASP A 411 4.87 0.92 -23.39
N TRP A 412 5.19 1.04 -22.10
CA TRP A 412 4.58 2.04 -21.22
C TRP A 412 4.86 3.50 -21.64
N LEU A 413 5.88 3.75 -22.47
CA LEU A 413 6.19 5.05 -23.06
C LEU A 413 5.48 5.29 -24.40
N GLY A 414 4.65 4.34 -24.86
CA GLY A 414 3.94 4.46 -26.13
C GLY A 414 4.75 4.10 -27.38
N LYS A 415 5.88 3.37 -27.23
CA LYS A 415 6.76 2.97 -28.33
C LYS A 415 6.58 1.48 -28.66
N PRO A 416 6.76 1.07 -29.92
CA PRO A 416 6.81 -0.35 -30.28
C PRO A 416 7.88 -1.08 -29.46
N TRP A 417 7.52 -2.26 -28.96
CA TRP A 417 8.40 -3.06 -28.11
C TRP A 417 8.51 -4.51 -28.59
N THR A 418 9.70 -5.07 -28.46
CA THR A 418 10.01 -6.49 -28.68
C THR A 418 10.95 -6.98 -27.59
N LYS A 419 11.11 -8.30 -27.45
CA LYS A 419 12.04 -8.90 -26.48
C LYS A 419 13.49 -8.44 -26.66
N ASP A 420 13.86 -8.06 -27.89
CA ASP A 420 15.21 -7.60 -28.24
C ASP A 420 15.44 -6.10 -27.95
N SER A 421 14.42 -5.40 -27.44
CA SER A 421 14.51 -3.96 -27.13
C SER A 421 15.49 -3.63 -26.00
N GLY A 422 15.95 -4.63 -25.22
CA GLY A 422 16.88 -4.45 -24.10
C GLY A 422 16.32 -3.63 -22.93
N LYS A 423 15.02 -3.33 -22.95
CA LYS A 423 14.30 -2.57 -21.93
C LYS A 423 12.98 -3.26 -21.60
N PRO A 424 12.47 -3.13 -20.36
CA PRO A 424 11.16 -3.66 -20.01
C PRO A 424 10.04 -3.00 -20.82
N ALA A 425 8.99 -3.78 -21.14
CA ALA A 425 7.78 -3.28 -21.78
C ALA A 425 6.92 -2.45 -20.83
N ALA A 426 6.75 -2.91 -19.61
CA ALA A 426 6.08 -2.19 -18.53
C ALA A 426 7.09 -1.43 -17.66
N HIS A 427 6.67 -0.32 -17.04
CA HIS A 427 7.49 0.31 -16.01
C HIS A 427 7.67 -0.68 -14.84
N PRO A 428 8.88 -0.81 -14.24
CA PRO A 428 9.12 -1.76 -13.13
C PRO A 428 8.20 -1.57 -11.92
N ASN A 429 7.64 -0.38 -11.74
CA ASN A 429 6.68 -0.04 -10.70
C ASN A 429 5.28 0.29 -11.27
N SER A 430 4.94 -0.26 -12.43
CA SER A 430 3.59 -0.18 -13.00
C SER A 430 2.57 -0.86 -12.09
N ARG A 431 1.34 -0.37 -12.12
CA ARG A 431 0.30 -0.77 -11.16
C ARG A 431 -1.00 -1.18 -11.84
N PHE A 432 -1.73 -2.05 -11.16
CA PHE A 432 -3.16 -2.22 -11.35
C PHE A 432 -3.91 -1.70 -10.12
N CYS A 433 -5.01 -0.98 -10.35
CA CYS A 433 -5.94 -0.51 -9.33
C CYS A 433 -7.28 -1.21 -9.58
N THR A 434 -7.66 -2.15 -8.69
CA THR A 434 -8.78 -3.07 -8.92
C THR A 434 -9.63 -3.24 -7.66
N PRO A 435 -10.98 -3.40 -7.76
CA PRO A 435 -11.84 -3.63 -6.59
C PRO A 435 -11.53 -4.96 -5.91
N ALA A 436 -11.41 -4.96 -4.57
CA ALA A 436 -11.16 -6.17 -3.80
C ALA A 436 -12.35 -7.14 -3.82
N ALA A 437 -13.58 -6.60 -3.86
CA ALA A 437 -14.81 -7.40 -3.86
C ALA A 437 -14.92 -8.41 -5.03
N GLN A 438 -14.18 -8.19 -6.13
CA GLN A 438 -14.19 -9.11 -7.27
C GLN A 438 -13.12 -10.20 -7.19
N CYS A 439 -12.29 -10.22 -6.14
CA CYS A 439 -11.31 -11.26 -5.93
C CYS A 439 -12.01 -12.62 -5.71
N PRO A 440 -11.65 -13.69 -6.47
CA PRO A 440 -12.33 -14.98 -6.37
C PRO A 440 -12.25 -15.64 -4.98
N ILE A 441 -11.27 -15.26 -4.17
CA ILE A 441 -11.08 -15.77 -2.81
C ILE A 441 -11.24 -14.69 -1.74
N ILE A 442 -12.01 -13.63 -2.03
CA ILE A 442 -12.30 -12.63 -1.01
C ILE A 442 -13.00 -13.30 0.18
N ASP A 443 -12.54 -12.98 1.38
CA ASP A 443 -13.12 -13.53 2.61
C ASP A 443 -14.52 -12.98 2.85
N GLY A 444 -15.46 -13.83 3.26
CA GLY A 444 -16.83 -13.40 3.55
C GLY A 444 -16.92 -12.37 4.68
N ALA A 445 -15.92 -12.30 5.56
CA ALA A 445 -15.84 -11.35 6.67
C ALA A 445 -15.00 -10.09 6.36
N TRP A 446 -14.55 -9.88 5.11
CA TRP A 446 -13.66 -8.75 4.76
C TRP A 446 -14.29 -7.36 5.00
N GLU A 447 -15.61 -7.26 4.98
CA GLU A 447 -16.39 -6.05 5.31
C GLU A 447 -17.04 -6.12 6.71
N ASP A 448 -16.72 -7.12 7.56
CA ASP A 448 -17.26 -7.17 8.92
C ASP A 448 -16.79 -5.95 9.72
N PRO A 449 -17.71 -5.10 10.21
CA PRO A 449 -17.35 -3.93 11.01
C PRO A 449 -16.56 -4.24 12.29
N ALA A 450 -16.71 -5.45 12.84
CA ALA A 450 -15.96 -5.89 14.02
C ALA A 450 -14.52 -6.29 13.67
N GLY A 451 -14.21 -6.50 12.40
CA GLY A 451 -12.95 -7.06 11.94
C GLY A 451 -12.80 -8.55 12.24
N VAL A 452 -11.68 -9.12 11.82
CA VAL A 452 -11.36 -10.56 11.96
C VAL A 452 -10.37 -10.79 13.11
N PRO A 453 -10.50 -11.88 13.90
CA PRO A 453 -9.62 -12.14 15.04
C PRO A 453 -8.25 -12.66 14.58
N ILE A 454 -7.17 -12.01 14.95
CA ILE A 454 -5.81 -12.37 14.54
C ILE A 454 -5.22 -13.40 15.49
N SER A 455 -4.76 -14.52 14.93
CA SER A 455 -4.17 -15.65 15.67
C SER A 455 -2.64 -15.69 15.57
N ALA A 456 -2.06 -15.17 14.48
CA ALA A 456 -0.62 -15.12 14.27
C ALA A 456 -0.22 -13.88 13.46
N MET A 457 1.00 -13.42 13.69
CA MET A 457 1.65 -12.35 12.92
C MET A 457 2.97 -12.88 12.34
N LEU A 458 3.21 -12.60 11.07
CA LEU A 458 4.43 -12.99 10.40
C LEU A 458 5.26 -11.76 10.04
N PHE A 459 6.54 -11.82 10.31
CA PHE A 459 7.55 -10.95 9.73
C PHE A 459 8.38 -11.73 8.73
N GLY A 460 8.87 -11.08 7.67
CA GLY A 460 9.74 -11.75 6.72
C GLY A 460 10.34 -10.79 5.70
N GLY A 461 11.42 -11.23 5.08
CA GLY A 461 12.12 -10.48 4.06
C GLY A 461 12.87 -11.42 3.12
N ARG A 462 13.45 -10.84 2.08
CA ARG A 462 14.27 -11.57 1.13
C ARG A 462 15.68 -11.75 1.70
N ARG A 463 15.93 -12.94 2.28
CA ARG A 463 17.22 -13.29 2.88
C ARG A 463 17.82 -14.49 2.13
N PRO A 464 18.80 -14.25 1.23
CA PRO A 464 19.36 -15.32 0.39
C PRO A 464 20.22 -16.33 1.15
N ALA A 465 20.69 -15.99 2.35
CA ALA A 465 21.58 -16.86 3.14
C ALA A 465 21.22 -16.85 4.63
N GLY A 466 21.53 -17.92 5.35
CA GLY A 466 21.64 -18.02 6.80
C GLY A 466 20.35 -17.97 7.61
N VAL A 467 19.29 -17.33 7.11
CA VAL A 467 18.00 -17.23 7.79
C VAL A 467 17.12 -18.41 7.39
N PRO A 468 16.59 -19.21 8.35
CA PRO A 468 15.79 -20.39 8.05
C PRO A 468 14.42 -20.04 7.46
N LEU A 469 13.75 -21.06 6.90
CA LEU A 469 12.42 -20.95 6.29
C LEU A 469 11.40 -20.34 7.23
N ILE A 470 11.38 -20.77 8.48
CA ILE A 470 10.47 -20.27 9.53
C ILE A 470 11.07 -20.46 10.91
N TYR A 471 10.78 -19.52 11.82
CA TYR A 471 10.92 -19.71 13.27
C TYR A 471 9.87 -18.89 14.01
N GLU A 472 9.48 -19.35 15.20
CA GLU A 472 8.52 -18.71 16.12
C GLU A 472 9.28 -17.93 17.20
N ALA A 473 8.81 -16.73 17.52
CA ALA A 473 9.30 -15.96 18.67
C ALA A 473 8.95 -16.67 19.98
N ARG A 474 9.82 -16.52 20.99
CA ARG A 474 9.63 -17.13 22.31
C ARG A 474 8.48 -16.50 23.09
N ASP A 475 8.37 -15.17 22.95
CA ASP A 475 7.34 -14.35 23.59
C ASP A 475 7.07 -13.09 22.75
N TRP A 476 6.20 -12.22 23.26
CA TRP A 476 5.84 -10.97 22.57
C TRP A 476 7.03 -10.02 22.40
N THR A 477 7.83 -9.82 23.46
CA THR A 477 9.01 -8.93 23.44
C THR A 477 10.04 -9.40 22.43
N HIS A 478 10.30 -10.71 22.36
CA HIS A 478 11.15 -11.31 21.35
C HIS A 478 10.57 -11.14 19.93
N GLY A 479 9.25 -11.28 19.77
CA GLY A 479 8.56 -11.03 18.50
C GLY A 479 8.67 -9.58 18.03
N VAL A 480 8.55 -8.62 18.94
CA VAL A 480 8.77 -7.19 18.65
C VAL A 480 10.23 -6.93 18.25
N PHE A 481 11.19 -7.56 18.93
CA PHE A 481 12.60 -7.51 18.52
C PHE A 481 12.81 -8.05 17.10
N ILE A 482 12.20 -9.18 16.74
CA ILE A 482 12.28 -9.75 15.38
C ILE A 482 11.77 -8.76 14.36
N GLY A 483 10.63 -8.11 14.61
CA GLY A 483 10.08 -7.06 13.75
C GLY A 483 10.99 -5.84 13.63
N ALA A 484 11.54 -5.36 14.74
CA ALA A 484 12.45 -4.21 14.79
C ALA A 484 13.78 -4.49 14.07
N ALA A 485 14.27 -5.73 14.11
CA ALA A 485 15.53 -6.15 13.52
C ALA A 485 15.41 -6.63 12.07
N MET A 486 14.22 -6.54 11.46
CA MET A 486 13.99 -7.04 10.09
C MET A 486 14.98 -6.46 9.09
N ARG A 487 15.47 -7.35 8.22
CA ARG A 487 16.36 -7.03 7.10
C ARG A 487 15.90 -7.74 5.84
N SER A 488 16.10 -7.10 4.69
CA SER A 488 15.73 -7.66 3.40
C SER A 488 16.67 -7.19 2.29
N GLU A 489 16.87 -8.03 1.28
CA GLU A 489 17.51 -7.61 0.04
C GLU A 489 16.69 -6.50 -0.61
N ALA A 490 17.35 -5.40 -0.99
CA ALA A 490 16.71 -4.29 -1.69
C ALA A 490 16.21 -4.75 -3.06
N THR A 491 15.05 -4.27 -3.47
CA THR A 491 14.44 -4.60 -4.76
C THR A 491 14.31 -3.34 -5.63
N ALA A 492 14.12 -3.52 -6.94
CA ALA A 492 13.92 -2.41 -7.88
C ALA A 492 12.65 -1.57 -7.61
N ALA A 493 11.74 -2.08 -6.78
CA ALA A 493 10.56 -1.33 -6.32
C ALA A 493 10.90 -0.30 -5.22
N ALA A 494 12.07 -0.42 -4.57
CA ALA A 494 12.67 0.61 -3.72
C ALA A 494 13.66 1.43 -4.55
N GLU A 495 13.89 2.70 -4.19
CA GLU A 495 14.77 3.64 -4.93
C GLU A 495 16.26 3.22 -4.97
N HIS A 496 16.58 1.95 -4.76
CA HIS A 496 17.94 1.45 -4.62
C HIS A 496 18.34 0.49 -5.74
N LYS A 497 19.51 0.72 -6.31
CA LYS A 497 20.14 -0.15 -7.31
C LYS A 497 21.16 -1.08 -6.63
N GLY A 498 20.93 -2.40 -6.69
CA GLY A 498 21.89 -3.42 -6.24
C GLY A 498 21.33 -4.44 -5.25
N LYS A 499 22.04 -5.55 -5.07
CA LYS A 499 21.70 -6.64 -4.12
C LYS A 499 22.29 -6.33 -2.73
N VAL A 500 21.77 -5.31 -2.06
CA VAL A 500 22.19 -4.92 -0.72
C VAL A 500 21.14 -5.37 0.29
N ILE A 501 21.56 -5.99 1.39
CA ILE A 501 20.67 -6.30 2.52
C ILE A 501 20.48 -5.01 3.34
N MET A 502 19.26 -4.54 3.40
CA MET A 502 18.90 -3.31 4.10
C MET A 502 18.06 -3.60 5.34
N HIS A 503 18.18 -2.77 6.36
CA HIS A 503 17.23 -2.77 7.48
C HIS A 503 15.90 -2.17 7.02
N ASP A 504 14.82 -2.89 7.30
CA ASP A 504 13.45 -2.46 7.03
C ASP A 504 12.54 -2.91 8.19
N PRO A 505 12.69 -2.25 9.36
CA PRO A 505 11.97 -2.65 10.58
C PRO A 505 10.46 -2.67 10.33
N PHE A 506 9.82 -3.77 10.70
CA PHE A 506 8.38 -4.06 10.54
C PHE A 506 7.87 -3.94 9.09
N ALA A 507 8.75 -3.89 8.09
CA ALA A 507 8.45 -3.47 6.71
C ALA A 507 7.79 -2.07 6.64
N MET A 508 8.07 -1.22 7.61
CA MET A 508 7.45 0.09 7.84
C MET A 508 8.40 1.27 7.63
N ARG A 509 9.66 1.04 7.29
CA ARG A 509 10.68 2.11 7.21
C ARG A 509 10.21 3.37 6.49
N PRO A 510 9.56 3.30 5.31
CA PRO A 510 9.09 4.51 4.61
C PRO A 510 7.79 5.10 5.19
N PHE A 511 7.19 4.45 6.18
CA PHE A 511 5.80 4.71 6.60
C PHE A 511 5.63 5.08 8.08
N PHE A 512 6.71 5.21 8.83
CA PHE A 512 6.63 5.70 10.20
C PHE A 512 6.06 7.13 10.24
N GLY A 513 5.05 7.34 11.06
CA GLY A 513 4.44 8.65 11.29
C GLY A 513 5.04 9.38 12.49
N TYR A 514 5.88 8.73 13.28
CA TYR A 514 6.53 9.25 14.49
C TYR A 514 7.81 8.46 14.80
N ASN A 515 8.55 8.87 15.83
CA ASN A 515 9.84 8.31 16.22
C ASN A 515 9.79 6.78 16.35
N PHE A 516 10.75 6.11 15.73
CA PHE A 516 10.83 4.64 15.70
C PHE A 516 10.98 4.01 17.09
N GLY A 517 11.73 4.62 18.00
CA GLY A 517 11.85 4.15 19.38
C GLY A 517 10.48 4.11 20.09
N ASP A 518 9.72 5.17 19.94
CA ASP A 518 8.35 5.26 20.45
C ASP A 518 7.40 4.25 19.77
N TYR A 519 7.61 3.99 18.48
CA TYR A 519 6.84 2.99 17.74
C TYR A 519 7.09 1.58 18.30
N VAL A 520 8.33 1.23 18.58
CA VAL A 520 8.69 -0.03 19.23
C VAL A 520 8.11 -0.10 20.65
N ALA A 521 8.18 0.98 21.42
CA ALA A 521 7.58 1.04 22.75
C ALA A 521 6.05 0.86 22.70
N HIS A 522 5.40 1.41 21.67
CA HIS A 522 3.97 1.22 21.45
C HIS A 522 3.63 -0.26 21.16
N TRP A 523 4.40 -0.95 20.31
CA TRP A 523 4.26 -2.38 20.06
C TRP A 523 4.40 -3.20 21.33
N LEU A 524 5.44 -2.94 22.14
CA LEU A 524 5.63 -3.60 23.44
C LEU A 524 4.45 -3.40 24.39
N SER A 525 3.82 -2.24 24.36
CA SER A 525 2.66 -1.93 25.22
C SER A 525 1.40 -2.73 24.89
N MET A 526 1.30 -3.34 23.71
CA MET A 526 0.12 -4.09 23.28
C MET A 526 -0.18 -5.31 24.15
N GLU A 527 0.84 -5.97 24.68
CA GLU A 527 0.71 -7.13 25.58
C GLU A 527 -0.14 -6.83 26.83
N LYS A 528 -0.15 -5.57 27.28
CA LYS A 528 -0.95 -5.11 28.42
C LYS A 528 -2.43 -4.87 28.10
N ARG A 529 -2.82 -4.93 26.82
CA ARG A 529 -4.16 -4.59 26.35
C ARG A 529 -5.06 -5.79 26.09
N GLY A 530 -4.47 -6.97 25.91
CA GLY A 530 -5.22 -8.18 25.62
C GLY A 530 -4.32 -9.36 25.30
N GLN A 531 -4.93 -10.42 24.75
CA GLN A 531 -4.20 -11.61 24.33
C GLN A 531 -3.48 -11.34 23.01
N VAL A 532 -2.16 -11.19 23.06
CA VAL A 532 -1.35 -10.97 21.86
C VAL A 532 -1.22 -12.27 21.05
N PRO A 533 -1.24 -12.19 19.71
CA PRO A 533 -1.00 -13.35 18.86
C PRO A 533 0.47 -13.79 18.89
N LYS A 534 0.72 -15.03 18.47
CA LYS A 534 2.08 -15.53 18.27
C LYS A 534 2.73 -14.82 17.09
N ILE A 535 4.04 -14.58 17.19
CA ILE A 535 4.86 -13.95 16.15
C ILE A 535 5.82 -14.97 15.54
N PHE A 536 5.93 -14.95 14.22
CA PHE A 536 6.80 -15.82 13.43
C PHE A 536 7.64 -14.99 12.48
N HIS A 537 8.82 -15.49 12.13
CA HIS A 537 9.61 -14.99 11.00
C HIS A 537 9.64 -16.04 9.89
N VAL A 538 9.43 -15.61 8.65
CA VAL A 538 9.47 -16.48 7.45
C VAL A 538 10.46 -15.97 6.42
N ASN A 539 11.13 -16.88 5.71
CA ASN A 539 12.04 -16.55 4.62
C ASN A 539 11.87 -17.51 3.44
N TRP A 540 11.17 -17.08 2.43
CA TRP A 540 10.94 -17.87 1.19
C TRP A 540 12.13 -17.90 0.24
N PHE A 541 13.21 -17.13 0.51
CA PHE A 541 14.20 -16.73 -0.48
C PHE A 541 15.61 -17.26 -0.22
N ARG A 542 15.78 -18.18 0.74
CA ARG A 542 17.08 -18.80 0.99
C ARG A 542 17.52 -19.59 -0.24
N LYS A 543 18.82 -19.49 -0.57
CA LYS A 543 19.44 -20.11 -1.73
C LYS A 543 20.50 -21.12 -1.31
N SER A 544 20.64 -22.17 -2.12
CA SER A 544 21.76 -23.10 -2.03
C SER A 544 23.07 -22.44 -2.50
N ALA A 545 24.18 -23.16 -2.35
CA ALA A 545 25.50 -22.72 -2.82
C ALA A 545 25.50 -22.47 -4.35
N GLU A 546 24.67 -23.17 -5.13
CA GLU A 546 24.50 -22.99 -6.57
C GLU A 546 23.60 -21.82 -6.94
N GLY A 547 23.08 -21.06 -5.95
CA GLY A 547 22.21 -19.90 -6.16
C GLY A 547 20.74 -20.23 -6.45
N LYS A 548 20.31 -21.49 -6.30
CA LYS A 548 18.91 -21.94 -6.47
C LYS A 548 18.12 -21.71 -5.18
N PHE A 549 16.84 -21.34 -5.30
CA PHE A 549 15.96 -21.26 -4.15
C PHE A 549 15.79 -22.67 -3.53
N MET A 550 15.97 -22.72 -2.20
CA MET A 550 15.82 -23.96 -1.42
C MET A 550 14.36 -24.31 -1.12
N TRP A 551 13.48 -23.32 -1.20
CA TRP A 551 12.03 -23.46 -1.00
C TRP A 551 11.30 -23.11 -2.29
N PRO A 552 10.34 -23.94 -2.75
CA PRO A 552 9.62 -23.68 -4.02
C PRO A 552 8.74 -22.43 -3.96
N GLY A 553 8.25 -22.05 -2.77
CA GLY A 553 7.35 -20.92 -2.61
C GLY A 553 5.93 -21.18 -3.10
N TYR A 554 5.20 -20.10 -3.39
CA TYR A 554 3.82 -20.13 -3.91
C TYR A 554 2.90 -21.06 -3.09
N GLY A 555 2.19 -21.97 -3.72
CA GLY A 555 1.26 -22.90 -3.07
C GLY A 555 1.88 -23.71 -1.93
N GLU A 556 3.20 -24.00 -2.01
CA GLU A 556 3.91 -24.77 -0.98
C GLU A 556 4.07 -23.98 0.32
N ASN A 557 3.91 -22.65 0.31
CA ASN A 557 3.86 -21.86 1.54
C ASN A 557 2.71 -22.26 2.47
N SER A 558 1.68 -22.92 1.95
CA SER A 558 0.61 -23.52 2.77
C SER A 558 1.11 -24.52 3.81
N ARG A 559 2.24 -25.20 3.56
CA ARG A 559 2.88 -26.14 4.49
C ARG A 559 3.47 -25.43 5.70
N VAL A 560 4.01 -24.25 5.48
CA VAL A 560 4.51 -23.37 6.56
C VAL A 560 3.33 -22.82 7.36
N LEU A 561 2.25 -22.39 6.68
CA LEU A 561 1.03 -21.96 7.36
C LEU A 561 0.38 -23.09 8.16
N GLU A 562 0.40 -24.32 7.69
CA GLU A 562 -0.07 -25.49 8.43
C GLU A 562 0.68 -25.68 9.75
N TRP A 563 2.03 -25.60 9.73
CA TRP A 563 2.82 -25.66 10.95
C TRP A 563 2.49 -24.50 11.89
N ILE A 564 2.30 -23.27 11.39
CA ILE A 564 1.88 -22.11 12.19
C ILE A 564 0.54 -22.39 12.89
N LEU A 565 -0.47 -22.95 12.18
CA LEU A 565 -1.76 -23.29 12.77
C LEU A 565 -1.62 -24.29 13.93
N ARG A 566 -0.80 -25.32 13.77
CA ARG A 566 -0.52 -26.30 14.83
C ARG A 566 0.12 -25.62 16.05
N ARG A 567 1.06 -24.69 15.82
CA ARG A 567 1.69 -23.90 16.89
C ARG A 567 0.69 -22.99 17.60
N VAL A 568 -0.19 -22.33 16.85
CA VAL A 568 -1.28 -21.49 17.40
C VAL A 568 -2.24 -22.32 18.24
N ASN A 569 -2.53 -23.56 17.83
CA ASN A 569 -3.37 -24.49 18.56
C ASN A 569 -2.67 -25.17 19.74
N GLY A 570 -1.41 -24.80 20.05
CA GLY A 570 -0.68 -25.26 21.24
C GLY A 570 0.06 -26.58 21.06
N GLU A 571 0.18 -27.10 19.84
CA GLU A 571 0.90 -28.34 19.58
C GLU A 571 2.42 -28.18 19.80
N SER A 572 3.05 -29.09 20.51
CA SER A 572 4.50 -29.08 20.77
C SER A 572 5.30 -29.72 19.64
N CYS A 573 5.19 -29.16 18.43
CA CYS A 573 5.87 -29.65 17.22
C CYS A 573 7.08 -28.79 16.84
N TYR A 574 7.90 -28.40 17.83
CA TYR A 574 9.06 -27.53 17.65
C TYR A 574 10.26 -27.99 18.49
N VAL A 575 11.42 -27.47 18.15
CA VAL A 575 12.63 -27.51 18.95
C VAL A 575 13.14 -26.09 19.18
N ASP A 576 13.77 -25.85 20.34
CA ASP A 576 14.37 -24.56 20.62
C ASP A 576 15.70 -24.40 19.87
N SER A 577 15.97 -23.19 19.39
CA SER A 577 17.19 -22.84 18.67
C SER A 577 17.76 -21.51 19.18
N ALA A 578 18.93 -21.12 18.70
CA ALA A 578 19.51 -19.83 19.06
C ALA A 578 18.61 -18.62 18.75
N ILE A 579 17.77 -18.72 17.72
CA ILE A 579 16.96 -17.60 17.20
C ILE A 579 15.48 -17.66 17.57
N GLY A 580 14.99 -18.75 18.12
CA GLY A 580 13.58 -19.01 18.42
C GLY A 580 13.24 -20.48 18.23
N HIS A 581 11.95 -20.80 18.18
CA HIS A 581 11.47 -22.16 17.97
C HIS A 581 11.38 -22.48 16.48
N ILE A 582 12.07 -23.52 16.03
CA ILE A 582 12.00 -24.04 14.65
C ILE A 582 11.19 -25.35 14.63
N PRO A 583 10.65 -25.76 13.48
CA PRO A 583 9.97 -27.05 13.36
C PRO A 583 10.84 -28.22 13.85
N ALA A 584 10.26 -29.11 14.68
CA ALA A 584 10.90 -30.37 15.04
C ALA A 584 11.08 -31.25 13.79
N GLU A 585 11.98 -32.23 13.86
CA GLU A 585 12.15 -33.21 12.77
C GLU A 585 10.81 -33.85 12.39
N GLY A 586 10.49 -33.84 11.10
CA GLY A 586 9.22 -34.36 10.57
C GLY A 586 7.99 -33.51 10.87
N ALA A 587 8.13 -32.38 11.57
CA ALA A 587 6.99 -31.50 11.89
C ALA A 587 6.49 -30.68 10.69
N LEU A 588 7.35 -30.38 9.71
CA LEU A 588 6.93 -29.73 8.48
C LEU A 588 6.36 -30.77 7.52
N ASN A 589 5.14 -30.57 7.04
CA ASN A 589 4.47 -31.49 6.12
C ASN A 589 5.04 -31.39 4.70
N LEU A 590 5.92 -32.29 4.33
CA LEU A 590 6.55 -32.36 3.00
C LEU A 590 5.95 -33.45 2.10
N ASN A 591 4.85 -34.11 2.52
CA ASN A 591 4.23 -35.18 1.74
C ASN A 591 3.72 -34.66 0.39
N GLY A 592 4.02 -35.40 -0.67
CA GLY A 592 3.56 -35.09 -2.03
C GLY A 592 4.28 -33.92 -2.70
N MET A 593 5.35 -33.39 -2.12
CA MET A 593 6.20 -32.43 -2.83
C MET A 593 6.90 -33.08 -4.01
N LYS A 594 6.93 -32.37 -5.15
CA LYS A 594 7.64 -32.81 -6.36
C LYS A 594 9.14 -32.67 -6.19
N ASP A 595 9.59 -31.58 -5.56
CA ASP A 595 10.99 -31.29 -5.33
C ASP A 595 11.37 -31.68 -3.89
N LYS A 596 12.54 -32.28 -3.75
CA LYS A 596 13.11 -32.59 -2.43
C LYS A 596 13.64 -31.30 -1.82
N VAL A 597 13.21 -31.01 -0.62
CA VAL A 597 13.76 -29.93 0.22
C VAL A 597 14.83 -30.51 1.12
N ASP A 598 16.00 -29.90 1.10
CA ASP A 598 17.04 -30.18 2.09
C ASP A 598 16.65 -29.50 3.40
N VAL A 599 16.01 -30.29 4.29
CA VAL A 599 15.47 -29.79 5.58
C VAL A 599 16.60 -29.42 6.51
N GLU A 600 17.71 -30.15 6.52
CA GLU A 600 18.86 -29.85 7.35
C GLU A 600 19.48 -28.51 6.96
N GLU A 601 19.72 -28.28 5.68
CA GLU A 601 20.30 -27.04 5.19
C GLU A 601 19.35 -25.85 5.35
N ILE A 602 18.05 -25.97 5.03
CA ILE A 602 17.09 -24.86 5.08
C ILE A 602 16.82 -24.37 6.51
N PHE A 603 17.05 -25.22 7.53
CA PHE A 603 16.95 -24.87 8.95
C PHE A 603 18.31 -24.70 9.63
N SER A 604 19.42 -24.86 8.92
CA SER A 604 20.75 -24.64 9.49
C SER A 604 20.95 -23.20 9.96
N LEU A 605 21.68 -23.04 11.05
CA LEU A 605 22.02 -21.75 11.65
C LEU A 605 23.55 -21.58 11.66
N PRO A 606 24.16 -21.12 10.53
CA PRO A 606 25.62 -20.96 10.47
C PRO A 606 26.09 -19.92 11.48
N LYS A 607 27.00 -20.31 12.36
CA LYS A 607 27.52 -19.46 13.45
C LYS A 607 28.13 -18.16 12.95
N GLU A 608 28.96 -18.23 11.91
CA GLU A 608 29.61 -17.06 11.33
C GLU A 608 28.60 -16.06 10.78
N PHE A 609 27.58 -16.56 10.09
CA PHE A 609 26.49 -15.72 9.57
C PHE A 609 25.75 -15.01 10.70
N TRP A 610 25.29 -15.75 11.72
CA TRP A 610 24.52 -15.16 12.82
C TRP A 610 25.37 -14.26 13.71
N SER A 611 26.66 -14.54 13.89
CA SER A 611 27.60 -13.64 14.57
C SER A 611 27.72 -12.29 13.84
N GLN A 612 27.76 -12.30 12.51
CA GLN A 612 27.77 -11.08 11.71
C GLN A 612 26.42 -10.37 11.74
N GLU A 613 25.30 -11.11 11.66
CA GLU A 613 23.96 -10.57 11.75
C GLU A 613 23.71 -9.81 13.06
N VAL A 614 24.11 -10.38 14.19
CA VAL A 614 24.06 -9.73 15.51
C VAL A 614 24.83 -8.41 15.52
N LYS A 615 26.04 -8.38 14.96
CA LYS A 615 26.87 -7.16 14.88
C LYS A 615 26.19 -6.07 14.03
N GLU A 616 25.62 -6.44 12.89
CA GLU A 616 24.97 -5.49 12.00
C GLU A 616 23.67 -4.94 12.59
N ILE A 617 22.87 -5.77 13.28
CA ILE A 617 21.69 -5.32 14.01
C ILE A 617 22.10 -4.35 15.13
N ARG A 618 23.15 -4.67 15.90
CA ARG A 618 23.65 -3.79 16.95
C ARG A 618 24.13 -2.46 16.40
N THR A 619 24.94 -2.48 15.37
CA THR A 619 25.42 -1.26 14.70
C THR A 619 24.28 -0.40 14.21
N TYR A 620 23.25 -1.01 13.62
CA TYR A 620 22.07 -0.31 13.16
C TYR A 620 21.30 0.35 14.32
N PHE A 621 20.99 -0.39 15.37
CA PHE A 621 20.27 0.15 16.52
C PHE A 621 21.05 1.25 17.22
N GLU A 622 22.33 1.05 17.48
CA GLU A 622 23.18 2.06 18.12
C GLU A 622 23.36 3.31 17.26
N SER A 623 23.58 3.13 15.94
CA SER A 623 23.86 4.27 15.05
C SER A 623 22.62 5.05 14.60
N GLN A 624 21.47 4.39 14.44
CA GLN A 624 20.26 5.02 13.89
C GLN A 624 19.24 5.41 14.97
N VAL A 625 19.19 4.70 16.10
CA VAL A 625 18.14 4.85 17.11
C VAL A 625 18.71 5.25 18.49
N GLY A 626 19.80 4.63 18.91
CA GLY A 626 20.49 4.94 20.16
C GLY A 626 19.59 4.77 21.39
N ALA A 627 19.55 5.81 22.23
CA ALA A 627 18.81 5.80 23.51
C ALA A 627 17.28 5.81 23.35
N ASP A 628 16.74 6.12 22.16
CA ASP A 628 15.29 6.09 21.92
C ASP A 628 14.74 4.67 21.85
N LEU A 629 15.59 3.66 21.57
CA LEU A 629 15.18 2.26 21.54
C LEU A 629 14.95 1.72 22.95
N PRO A 630 13.81 1.06 23.22
CA PRO A 630 13.54 0.46 24.53
C PRO A 630 14.62 -0.52 24.98
N ALA A 631 15.04 -0.44 26.25
CA ALA A 631 16.09 -1.28 26.82
C ALA A 631 15.82 -2.80 26.68
N SER A 632 14.54 -3.20 26.72
CA SER A 632 14.16 -4.61 26.53
C SER A 632 14.53 -5.15 25.13
N ILE A 633 14.61 -4.29 24.12
CA ILE A 633 15.03 -4.69 22.77
C ILE A 633 16.56 -4.90 22.72
N TYR A 634 17.34 -4.04 23.39
CA TYR A 634 18.77 -4.28 23.55
C TYR A 634 19.05 -5.57 24.36
N GLN A 635 18.25 -5.84 25.39
CA GLN A 635 18.33 -7.10 26.13
C GLN A 635 18.10 -8.31 25.24
N GLN A 636 17.08 -8.28 24.36
CA GLN A 636 16.83 -9.36 23.40
C GLN A 636 18.02 -9.56 22.45
N LEU A 637 18.68 -8.49 22.04
CA LEU A 637 19.89 -8.56 21.20
C LEU A 637 21.07 -9.18 21.96
N ASP A 638 21.28 -8.84 23.25
CA ASP A 638 22.32 -9.42 24.09
C ASP A 638 22.08 -10.91 24.34
N GLU A 639 20.84 -11.31 24.58
CA GLU A 639 20.45 -12.71 24.72
C GLU A 639 20.66 -13.49 23.40
N LEU A 640 20.32 -12.90 22.25
CA LEU A 640 20.58 -13.49 20.92
C LEU A 640 22.11 -13.66 20.74
N SER A 641 22.90 -12.63 21.05
CA SER A 641 24.36 -12.68 20.98
C SER A 641 24.93 -13.83 21.78
N SER A 642 24.45 -14.01 23.02
CA SER A 642 24.86 -15.08 23.92
C SER A 642 24.49 -16.46 23.37
N ARG A 643 23.29 -16.63 22.83
CA ARG A 643 22.85 -17.90 22.22
C ARG A 643 23.64 -18.24 20.95
N VAL A 644 23.94 -17.25 20.10
CA VAL A 644 24.75 -17.43 18.89
C VAL A 644 26.19 -17.79 19.20
N ALA A 645 26.76 -17.26 20.29
CA ALA A 645 28.11 -17.62 20.73
C ALA A 645 28.24 -19.12 21.06
N ASN A 646 27.13 -19.77 21.44
CA ASN A 646 27.05 -21.18 21.79
C ASN A 646 26.65 -22.11 20.64
N LEU A 647 26.43 -21.59 19.41
CA LEU A 647 26.30 -22.39 18.20
C LEU A 647 27.65 -22.98 17.82
#